data_6d7a9e3e12d2f8839058840f90e7767e
#
_entry.id   6d7a9e3e12d2f8839058840f90e7767e
#
_cell.length_a   1.000
_cell.length_b   1.000
_cell.length_c   1.000
_cell.angle_alpha   90.00
_cell.angle_beta   90.00
_cell.angle_gamma   90.00
#
_symmetry.space_group_name_H-M   'P 1'
#
loop_
_entity.id
_entity.type
_entity.pdbx_description
1 polymer ?
#
loop_
_entity_poly.entity_id
_entity_poly.type
_entity_poly.pdbx_seq_one_letter_code
_entity_poly.pdbx_strand_id
1 'polypeptide(L)'
;VRFFRTFLRVLIVATILVALVVALACVPAVQTWLVERAWAGRPGLHVSVESLSAGWSRVHVTNLRLRHDTGGLILPSLEATLPMTRALWDRQAHIGSVVAKGWTLDLSGPSALPAKTPRAAAASSSLDADLARHVTHAFHGLLRHWALPGDLTLDGADLEGDVLLPPLAGQEASRVRVTLKGGGMSSGRSGLFTLAVSGPLTDSLKSNGSASAHGQLTVAMDSPRSVQRVAFVGRVTSSGEPLPDDLTLSATIDAAGPAQAETYSLDLRRGTRRLIDLTAALVGDQRLIRGKWTLDLPAADVARFSPARALPELATTGAGAFDADLGFNRLHVVGHAQTALRRLGNLAPALDRLGAVSLESDFDLVRSGPSLQVDRLRLALRGARPIATAHSRQPFECDLTTGELKVADSTTDWLQGSLQGFPLAWLSGLVEDTAFAGGDFIGDFAVTAANGRFALHAKTPLIATGVSVQRSGRTLAQNLDLSLALLAERTPAGWQLEAAPLLITHAGRRLATLEAKLSPLAEPRVRHVLSGKWHADHDAWANQPFLAAIPTPLGRSSTGDFTIRTGLATEVTATTKLIGHTAEHSVTASLRAYLDAFGGVEFKVPLTVTFGSKQTNLSANGQWAKAKPGRHLDAELTGVEVELDHLSLLAGAVAAWGGVTLPALDRVSPAASPAPAATRDARPLWGDWIGRLKFNLYRLRTPTQEWNEVAGAFVLARTSLRLEGGRAVLAPPRPLPDRITRPGSRAEPPRNRLTAEGTLSFEAAAEEPHRLQATAALDAVDSARLFTAAQASRDPAIEGRFSVVATLTGTGVNVPQLLARRQETFQLASQSGVIRLLRSDVAPAITAHATPVKDTFTQAGALVGALFGIRKGAIDTGMNPLSQATQAVLDFSYQTPEIRYDHCTLTATRTADGPLRLTAIAITTPNEHLSGSGEIGHLPGRPLRAQPLSLDLILGFKGRSAQLLTTAGLLSTEKNEQGYAVLRQPIHLGGSLEKIDSSAWRDLLLKAAAATPDRPKKGG
;
A
#
# COMPACT_ATOMS: atom_id res chain seq x y z
N VAL A 1 -30.47 -8.12 -9.84
CA VAL A 1 -31.56 -8.61 -8.99
C VAL A 1 -32.67 -7.58 -8.86
N ARG A 2 -32.40 -6.28 -8.59
CA ARG A 2 -33.42 -5.21 -8.48
C ARG A 2 -34.11 -4.95 -9.81
N PHE A 3 -33.39 -4.96 -10.93
CA PHE A 3 -33.93 -4.73 -12.28
C PHE A 3 -34.88 -5.86 -12.74
N PHE A 4 -34.44 -7.13 -12.59
CA PHE A 4 -35.25 -8.29 -12.89
C PHE A 4 -36.59 -8.29 -12.11
N ARG A 5 -36.53 -7.84 -10.83
CA ARG A 5 -37.74 -7.66 -10.02
C ARG A 5 -38.66 -6.54 -10.54
N THR A 6 -38.12 -5.43 -11.04
CA THR A 6 -38.90 -4.32 -11.58
C THR A 6 -39.53 -4.73 -12.92
N PHE A 7 -38.77 -5.38 -13.81
CA PHE A 7 -39.23 -5.89 -15.09
C PHE A 7 -40.29 -7.01 -14.91
N LEU A 8 -40.01 -8.01 -14.04
CA LEU A 8 -40.96 -9.05 -13.71
C LEU A 8 -42.27 -8.48 -13.12
N ARG A 9 -42.17 -7.37 -12.39
CA ARG A 9 -43.35 -6.67 -11.84
C ARG A 9 -44.17 -5.95 -12.90
N VAL A 10 -43.52 -5.21 -13.82
CA VAL A 10 -44.23 -4.62 -14.96
C VAL A 10 -44.89 -5.69 -15.81
N LEU A 11 -44.20 -6.83 -15.97
CA LEU A 11 -44.69 -7.97 -16.71
C LEU A 11 -45.84 -8.70 -16.00
N ILE A 12 -45.71 -8.96 -14.69
CA ILE A 12 -46.80 -9.53 -13.86
C ILE A 12 -47.96 -8.57 -13.80
N VAL A 13 -47.69 -7.28 -13.68
CA VAL A 13 -48.75 -6.24 -13.69
C VAL A 13 -49.41 -6.16 -15.04
N ALA A 14 -48.68 -6.20 -16.16
CA ALA A 14 -49.29 -6.25 -17.50
C ALA A 14 -50.15 -7.50 -17.66
N THR A 15 -49.70 -8.66 -17.17
CA THR A 15 -50.46 -9.92 -17.22
C THR A 15 -51.67 -9.91 -16.28
N ILE A 16 -51.54 -9.44 -15.06
CA ILE A 16 -52.62 -9.23 -14.11
C ILE A 16 -53.60 -8.18 -14.65
N LEU A 17 -53.06 -7.13 -15.28
CA LEU A 17 -53.84 -6.07 -15.86
C LEU A 17 -54.63 -6.52 -17.12
N VAL A 18 -53.96 -7.32 -17.97
CA VAL A 18 -54.66 -7.98 -19.09
C VAL A 18 -55.77 -8.87 -18.57
N ALA A 19 -55.51 -9.67 -17.55
CA ALA A 19 -56.56 -10.49 -16.91
C ALA A 19 -57.64 -9.63 -16.23
N LEU A 20 -57.26 -8.52 -15.59
CA LEU A 20 -58.18 -7.61 -14.93
C LEU A 20 -58.98 -6.77 -15.93
N VAL A 21 -58.36 -6.32 -17.03
CA VAL A 21 -59.05 -5.59 -18.10
C VAL A 21 -60.02 -6.51 -18.86
N VAL A 22 -59.64 -7.77 -19.07
CA VAL A 22 -60.55 -8.79 -19.57
C VAL A 22 -61.66 -9.06 -18.58
N ALA A 23 -61.37 -9.10 -17.27
CA ALA A 23 -62.37 -9.18 -16.23
C ALA A 23 -63.29 -7.97 -16.20
N LEU A 24 -62.73 -6.76 -16.30
CA LEU A 24 -63.49 -5.51 -16.40
C LEU A 24 -64.35 -5.44 -17.70
N ALA A 25 -63.78 -5.91 -18.81
CA ALA A 25 -64.51 -6.02 -20.07
C ALA A 25 -65.58 -7.15 -20.04
N CYS A 26 -65.38 -8.17 -19.20
CA CYS A 26 -66.27 -9.31 -19.04
C CYS A 26 -67.17 -9.19 -17.80
N VAL A 27 -66.97 -8.16 -16.92
CA VAL A 27 -67.86 -7.92 -15.77
C VAL A 27 -69.17 -7.45 -16.33
N PRO A 28 -70.25 -8.30 -16.28
CA PRO A 28 -71.50 -7.93 -16.76
C PRO A 28 -72.09 -6.77 -15.97
N ALA A 29 -72.27 -5.65 -16.60
CA ALA A 29 -72.97 -4.51 -15.95
C ALA A 29 -74.26 -4.91 -15.34
N VAL A 30 -74.80 -6.01 -15.80
CA VAL A 30 -76.02 -6.67 -15.31
C VAL A 30 -75.86 -7.26 -13.90
N GLN A 31 -74.71 -7.68 -13.52
CA GLN A 31 -74.50 -8.15 -12.15
C GLN A 31 -74.50 -7.03 -11.11
N THR A 32 -74.20 -5.79 -11.51
CA THR A 32 -74.13 -4.69 -10.56
C THR A 32 -75.55 -4.35 -10.04
N TRP A 33 -76.55 -4.47 -10.83
CA TRP A 33 -77.91 -4.25 -10.37
C TRP A 33 -78.55 -5.38 -9.49
N LEU A 34 -78.16 -6.64 -9.72
CA LEU A 34 -78.36 -7.77 -8.80
C LEU A 34 -77.50 -7.70 -7.53
N VAL A 35 -76.42 -7.05 -7.63
CA VAL A 35 -75.39 -6.93 -6.58
C VAL A 35 -75.79 -6.01 -5.43
N GLU A 36 -76.41 -4.84 -5.63
CA GLU A 36 -76.88 -4.02 -4.50
C GLU A 36 -77.72 -4.80 -3.49
N ARG A 37 -78.53 -5.75 -3.93
CA ARG A 37 -79.35 -6.56 -3.06
C ARG A 37 -78.66 -7.85 -2.57
N ALA A 38 -77.68 -8.39 -3.36
CA ALA A 38 -76.96 -9.60 -3.00
C ALA A 38 -75.71 -9.31 -2.22
N TRP A 39 -75.14 -8.06 -2.33
CA TRP A 39 -73.91 -7.70 -1.72
C TRP A 39 -74.03 -6.93 -0.40
N ALA A 40 -75.23 -6.43 -0.06
CA ALA A 40 -75.46 -5.76 1.24
C ALA A 40 -75.28 -6.68 2.46
N GLY A 41 -75.02 -8.00 2.25
CA GLY A 41 -74.79 -8.99 3.29
C GLY A 41 -73.40 -9.61 3.31
N ARG A 42 -72.44 -9.17 2.48
CA ARG A 42 -71.03 -9.75 2.48
C ARG A 42 -70.12 -8.97 3.36
N PRO A 43 -69.52 -9.55 4.39
CA PRO A 43 -68.53 -8.88 5.25
C PRO A 43 -67.27 -8.52 4.46
N GLY A 44 -66.75 -7.31 4.61
CA GLY A 44 -65.51 -6.85 4.02
C GLY A 44 -65.55 -6.12 2.68
N LEU A 45 -66.78 -6.05 2.02
CA LEU A 45 -66.96 -5.30 0.79
C LEU A 45 -67.97 -4.16 0.97
N HIS A 46 -67.46 -2.95 0.79
CA HIS A 46 -68.30 -1.72 0.78
C HIS A 46 -68.51 -1.25 -0.66
N VAL A 47 -69.77 -1.24 -1.09
CA VAL A 47 -70.19 -0.76 -2.41
C VAL A 47 -71.00 0.50 -2.23
N SER A 48 -70.59 1.59 -2.89
CA SER A 48 -71.36 2.82 -2.97
C SER A 48 -71.51 3.27 -4.43
N VAL A 49 -72.71 3.58 -4.85
CA VAL A 49 -73.06 4.05 -6.21
C VAL A 49 -73.75 5.37 -6.03
N GLU A 50 -73.27 6.42 -6.70
CA GLU A 50 -73.94 7.74 -6.63
C GLU A 50 -75.19 7.76 -7.48
N SER A 51 -75.10 7.25 -8.70
CA SER A 51 -76.29 7.09 -9.55
C SER A 51 -76.17 5.90 -10.51
N LEU A 52 -77.20 5.12 -10.69
CA LEU A 52 -77.33 4.07 -11.71
C LEU A 52 -78.52 4.43 -12.59
N SER A 53 -78.31 4.68 -13.85
CA SER A 53 -79.36 4.93 -14.84
C SER A 53 -79.41 3.72 -15.83
N ALA A 54 -80.37 2.89 -15.71
CA ALA A 54 -80.64 1.76 -16.63
C ALA A 54 -81.76 2.08 -17.56
N GLY A 55 -81.50 2.53 -18.77
CA GLY A 55 -82.46 2.69 -19.85
C GLY A 55 -82.61 1.40 -20.64
N TRP A 56 -83.55 1.35 -21.53
CA TRP A 56 -83.90 0.14 -22.34
C TRP A 56 -82.78 -0.37 -23.23
N SER A 57 -81.79 0.52 -23.57
CA SER A 57 -80.63 0.16 -24.40
C SER A 57 -79.33 0.65 -23.88
N ARG A 58 -79.27 1.43 -22.82
CA ARG A 58 -78.05 2.00 -22.24
C ARG A 58 -78.11 1.92 -20.73
N VAL A 59 -77.00 1.57 -20.16
CA VAL A 59 -76.79 1.61 -18.73
C VAL A 59 -75.72 2.64 -18.48
N HIS A 60 -76.01 3.57 -17.59
CA HIS A 60 -75.08 4.58 -17.16
C HIS A 60 -74.89 4.49 -15.65
N VAL A 61 -73.64 4.40 -15.17
CA VAL A 61 -73.31 4.33 -13.76
C VAL A 61 -72.43 5.48 -13.48
N THR A 62 -72.74 6.28 -12.47
CA THR A 62 -71.88 7.37 -12.02
C THR A 62 -71.29 7.06 -10.64
N ASN A 63 -70.06 7.36 -10.47
CA ASN A 63 -69.26 7.35 -9.19
C ASN A 63 -69.49 6.05 -8.39
N LEU A 64 -69.24 4.90 -9.05
CA LEU A 64 -69.26 3.59 -8.40
C LEU A 64 -67.93 3.47 -7.62
N ARG A 65 -68.01 3.20 -6.33
CA ARG A 65 -66.89 2.94 -5.45
C ARG A 65 -67.03 1.58 -4.80
N LEU A 66 -66.09 0.74 -5.07
CA LEU A 66 -65.92 -0.57 -4.45
C LEU A 66 -64.74 -0.51 -3.52
N ARG A 67 -64.95 -0.81 -2.26
CA ARG A 67 -63.82 -0.93 -1.28
C ARG A 67 -63.79 -2.32 -0.71
N HIS A 68 -62.66 -2.93 -0.75
CA HIS A 68 -62.33 -4.20 -0.09
C HIS A 68 -61.10 -3.98 0.79
N ASP A 69 -60.86 -4.87 1.74
CA ASP A 69 -59.71 -4.80 2.66
C ASP A 69 -58.35 -4.81 1.94
N THR A 70 -58.30 -5.34 0.72
CA THR A 70 -57.09 -5.44 -0.10
C THR A 70 -56.97 -4.41 -1.23
N GLY A 71 -58.00 -3.55 -1.43
CA GLY A 71 -57.97 -2.55 -2.51
C GLY A 71 -59.30 -1.89 -2.76
N GLY A 72 -59.35 -0.96 -3.71
CA GLY A 72 -60.57 -0.23 -4.07
C GLY A 72 -60.67 0.04 -5.57
N LEU A 73 -61.91 0.05 -6.10
CA LEU A 73 -62.19 0.52 -7.46
C LEU A 73 -63.05 1.76 -7.38
N ILE A 74 -62.62 2.82 -8.01
CA ILE A 74 -63.40 4.05 -8.23
C ILE A 74 -63.65 4.16 -9.71
N LEU A 75 -64.93 4.19 -10.08
CA LEU A 75 -65.39 4.28 -11.43
C LEU A 75 -66.29 5.52 -11.56
N PRO A 76 -65.72 6.66 -12.03
CA PRO A 76 -66.49 7.92 -12.12
C PRO A 76 -67.66 7.85 -13.07
N SER A 77 -67.51 7.17 -14.21
CA SER A 77 -68.56 6.96 -15.17
C SER A 77 -68.40 5.64 -15.93
N LEU A 78 -69.51 4.92 -16.09
CA LEU A 78 -69.59 3.75 -16.94
C LEU A 78 -70.84 3.91 -17.80
N GLU A 79 -70.62 3.87 -19.11
CA GLU A 79 -71.72 3.80 -20.10
C GLU A 79 -71.64 2.46 -20.80
N ALA A 80 -72.77 1.75 -20.82
CA ALA A 80 -72.87 0.50 -21.57
C ALA A 80 -74.12 0.52 -22.42
N THR A 81 -73.96 0.18 -23.67
CA THR A 81 -75.15 -0.07 -24.55
C THR A 81 -75.53 -1.52 -24.38
N LEU A 82 -76.65 -1.74 -23.72
CA LEU A 82 -77.25 -3.05 -23.43
C LEU A 82 -78.72 -3.09 -23.74
N PRO A 83 -79.16 -3.77 -24.81
CA PRO A 83 -80.57 -3.93 -25.08
C PRO A 83 -81.18 -4.84 -24.01
N MET A 84 -81.68 -4.21 -22.96
CA MET A 84 -82.30 -4.91 -21.78
C MET A 84 -83.43 -5.87 -22.14
N THR A 85 -84.15 -5.63 -23.18
CA THR A 85 -85.26 -6.52 -23.69
C THR A 85 -84.72 -7.87 -24.11
N ARG A 86 -83.58 -7.92 -24.85
CA ARG A 86 -82.92 -9.17 -25.24
C ARG A 86 -82.22 -9.82 -24.05
N ALA A 87 -81.56 -9.01 -23.17
CA ALA A 87 -80.93 -9.54 -21.99
C ALA A 87 -81.89 -10.29 -21.05
N LEU A 88 -83.07 -9.76 -20.86
CA LEU A 88 -84.09 -10.40 -20.01
C LEU A 88 -84.84 -11.53 -20.70
N TRP A 89 -85.06 -11.47 -22.01
CA TRP A 89 -85.88 -12.47 -22.72
C TRP A 89 -85.08 -13.68 -23.18
N ASP A 90 -83.91 -13.40 -23.76
CA ASP A 90 -83.09 -14.45 -24.36
C ASP A 90 -82.04 -14.93 -23.38
N ARG A 91 -81.88 -14.30 -22.15
CA ARG A 91 -80.83 -14.51 -21.21
C ARG A 91 -79.47 -14.31 -21.82
N GLN A 92 -79.31 -13.45 -22.86
CA GLN A 92 -78.12 -13.09 -23.58
C GLN A 92 -77.80 -11.64 -23.31
N ALA A 93 -76.64 -11.37 -22.74
CA ALA A 93 -76.13 -10.04 -22.54
C ALA A 93 -75.35 -9.56 -23.81
N HIS A 94 -76.09 -8.93 -24.77
CA HIS A 94 -75.46 -8.31 -25.93
C HIS A 94 -75.10 -6.88 -25.60
N ILE A 95 -73.74 -6.66 -25.38
CA ILE A 95 -73.19 -5.35 -25.05
C ILE A 95 -72.67 -4.72 -26.34
N GLY A 96 -73.35 -3.72 -26.86
CA GLY A 96 -72.92 -3.02 -28.08
C GLY A 96 -71.63 -2.21 -27.84
N SER A 97 -71.65 -1.50 -26.74
CA SER A 97 -70.45 -0.78 -26.34
C SER A 97 -70.40 -0.61 -24.83
N VAL A 98 -69.16 -0.66 -24.28
CA VAL A 98 -68.83 -0.28 -22.91
C VAL A 98 -67.77 0.84 -22.94
N VAL A 99 -68.08 1.96 -22.30
CA VAL A 99 -67.24 3.11 -22.19
C VAL A 99 -67.05 3.41 -20.69
N ALA A 100 -65.80 3.37 -20.21
CA ALA A 100 -65.47 3.77 -18.86
C ALA A 100 -64.15 4.55 -18.87
N LYS A 101 -64.24 5.81 -18.44
CA LYS A 101 -63.12 6.71 -18.44
C LYS A 101 -62.80 7.24 -17.04
N GLY A 102 -61.51 7.41 -16.75
CA GLY A 102 -61.05 7.95 -15.48
C GLY A 102 -61.23 7.01 -14.29
N TRP A 103 -61.38 5.72 -14.52
CA TRP A 103 -61.46 4.77 -13.42
C TRP A 103 -60.11 4.60 -12.72
N THR A 104 -60.17 4.36 -11.43
CA THR A 104 -58.97 4.09 -10.62
C THR A 104 -59.14 2.79 -9.86
N LEU A 105 -58.25 1.85 -10.11
CA LEU A 105 -58.10 0.63 -9.36
C LEU A 105 -56.97 0.78 -8.36
N ASP A 106 -57.32 0.86 -7.09
CA ASP A 106 -56.33 1.00 -6.02
C ASP A 106 -56.03 -0.38 -5.42
N LEU A 107 -54.85 -0.87 -5.72
CA LEU A 107 -54.27 -2.09 -5.16
C LEU A 107 -53.22 -1.78 -4.05
N SER A 108 -53.08 -0.49 -3.69
CA SER A 108 -52.15 -0.02 -2.67
C SER A 108 -52.65 -0.20 -1.23
N GLY A 109 -53.75 -0.92 -1.03
CA GLY A 109 -54.43 -1.14 0.24
C GLY A 109 -53.49 -1.21 1.43
N PRO A 110 -53.86 -0.84 2.65
CA PRO A 110 -52.98 -0.65 3.78
C PRO A 110 -52.16 -1.93 3.99
N SER A 111 -50.87 -1.85 3.67
CA SER A 111 -49.89 -2.82 4.17
C SER A 111 -49.96 -2.68 5.69
N ALA A 112 -50.78 -3.47 6.33
CA ALA A 112 -50.91 -3.51 7.78
C ALA A 112 -49.63 -4.09 8.37
N LEU A 113 -48.61 -3.23 8.46
CA LEU A 113 -47.52 -3.40 9.38
C LEU A 113 -47.46 -2.17 10.31
N PRO A 114 -48.25 -2.18 11.42
CA PRO A 114 -47.85 -1.37 12.55
C PRO A 114 -46.61 -2.07 13.18
N ALA A 115 -45.49 -1.44 13.03
CA ALA A 115 -44.40 -1.69 13.95
C ALA A 115 -44.88 -1.48 15.41
N LYS A 116 -44.62 -2.48 16.27
CA LYS A 116 -44.77 -2.46 17.73
C LYS A 116 -46.19 -2.77 18.29
N THR A 117 -46.40 -4.08 18.54
CA THR A 117 -46.66 -4.55 19.93
C THR A 117 -46.75 -6.09 19.87
N PRO A 118 -45.97 -6.85 20.61
CA PRO A 118 -46.04 -8.30 20.60
C PRO A 118 -47.03 -8.76 21.64
N ARG A 119 -48.31 -8.78 21.36
CA ARG A 119 -49.26 -9.53 22.22
C ARG A 119 -50.66 -9.80 21.69
N ALA A 120 -50.96 -9.58 20.41
CA ALA A 120 -52.29 -9.90 19.88
C ALA A 120 -52.30 -10.67 18.55
N ALA A 121 -51.14 -11.19 18.09
CA ALA A 121 -51.03 -11.81 16.77
C ALA A 121 -51.38 -13.29 16.70
N ALA A 122 -51.83 -13.89 17.80
CA ALA A 122 -52.12 -15.33 17.80
C ALA A 122 -53.61 -15.68 17.45
N ALA A 123 -54.51 -14.68 17.40
CA ALA A 123 -55.92 -14.96 17.16
C ALA A 123 -56.45 -14.54 15.77
N SER A 124 -55.74 -13.68 15.04
CA SER A 124 -56.15 -13.24 13.69
C SER A 124 -55.63 -14.11 12.55
N SER A 125 -54.55 -14.89 12.81
CA SER A 125 -53.95 -15.71 11.76
C SER A 125 -54.75 -16.95 11.35
N SER A 126 -55.73 -17.38 12.15
CA SER A 126 -56.54 -18.55 11.82
C SER A 126 -57.72 -18.23 10.90
N LEU A 127 -58.30 -17.04 11.03
CA LEU A 127 -59.44 -16.63 10.20
C LEU A 127 -59.01 -16.26 8.79
N ASP A 128 -57.92 -15.57 8.58
CA ASP A 128 -57.39 -15.23 7.27
C ASP A 128 -56.88 -16.45 6.50
N ALA A 129 -56.25 -17.39 7.21
CA ALA A 129 -55.85 -18.67 6.63
C ALA A 129 -57.03 -19.56 6.25
N ASP A 130 -58.14 -19.48 6.96
CA ASP A 130 -59.34 -20.22 6.64
C ASP A 130 -60.14 -19.58 5.48
N LEU A 131 -60.18 -18.26 5.37
CA LEU A 131 -60.79 -17.56 4.23
C LEU A 131 -59.94 -17.76 2.96
N ALA A 132 -58.63 -17.63 3.04
CA ALA A 132 -57.73 -17.95 1.93
C ALA A 132 -57.85 -19.41 1.48
N ARG A 133 -57.99 -20.35 2.41
CA ARG A 133 -58.29 -21.78 2.11
C ARG A 133 -59.63 -21.99 1.42
N HIS A 134 -60.69 -21.31 1.81
CA HIS A 134 -62.00 -21.42 1.16
C HIS A 134 -62.03 -20.81 -0.24
N VAL A 135 -61.35 -19.68 -0.47
CA VAL A 135 -61.20 -19.06 -1.80
C VAL A 135 -60.36 -19.95 -2.72
N THR A 136 -59.30 -20.53 -2.23
CA THR A 136 -58.42 -21.42 -3.00
C THR A 136 -59.10 -22.78 -3.32
N HIS A 137 -60.05 -23.22 -2.52
CA HIS A 137 -60.80 -24.47 -2.79
C HIS A 137 -61.68 -24.44 -4.04
N ALA A 138 -62.06 -23.24 -4.49
CA ALA A 138 -62.95 -23.08 -5.65
C ALA A 138 -62.24 -22.61 -6.93
N PHE A 139 -60.92 -22.39 -6.89
CA PHE A 139 -60.16 -21.86 -8.02
C PHE A 139 -59.78 -22.99 -8.99
N HIS A 140 -60.35 -22.95 -10.19
CA HIS A 140 -60.08 -23.91 -11.27
C HIS A 140 -59.24 -23.30 -12.42
N GLY A 141 -58.68 -22.12 -12.24
CA GLY A 141 -57.93 -21.36 -13.23
C GLY A 141 -58.46 -19.95 -13.42
N LEU A 142 -57.65 -19.06 -14.01
CA LEU A 142 -58.03 -17.66 -14.21
C LEU A 142 -59.23 -17.50 -15.14
N LEU A 143 -59.23 -18.19 -16.25
CA LEU A 143 -60.30 -18.07 -17.25
C LEU A 143 -61.58 -18.82 -16.82
N ARG A 144 -61.43 -19.96 -16.16
CA ARG A 144 -62.57 -20.78 -15.72
C ARG A 144 -63.29 -20.19 -14.50
N HIS A 145 -62.61 -19.46 -13.68
CA HIS A 145 -63.26 -18.78 -12.56
C HIS A 145 -64.15 -17.65 -13.01
N TRP A 146 -64.02 -17.18 -14.23
CA TRP A 146 -64.77 -16.12 -14.83
C TRP A 146 -65.86 -16.65 -15.73
N ALA A 147 -66.48 -17.74 -15.38
CA ALA A 147 -67.69 -18.14 -16.03
C ALA A 147 -68.75 -17.04 -15.90
N LEU A 148 -69.20 -16.54 -17.03
CA LEU A 148 -70.16 -15.45 -17.11
C LEU A 148 -71.55 -15.91 -16.72
N PRO A 149 -72.33 -15.12 -15.96
CA PRO A 149 -73.67 -15.52 -15.48
C PRO A 149 -74.69 -15.58 -16.58
N GLY A 150 -74.44 -15.11 -17.76
CA GLY A 150 -75.25 -15.12 -18.94
C GLY A 150 -74.45 -15.16 -20.23
N ASP A 151 -75.02 -15.40 -21.34
CA ASP A 151 -74.43 -15.37 -22.65
C ASP A 151 -73.95 -13.93 -22.98
N LEU A 152 -72.71 -13.74 -23.20
CA LEU A 152 -72.07 -12.43 -23.44
C LEU A 152 -71.63 -12.28 -24.89
N THR A 153 -72.06 -11.17 -25.51
CA THR A 153 -71.48 -10.65 -26.74
C THR A 153 -71.05 -9.20 -26.48
N LEU A 154 -69.89 -8.84 -26.91
CA LEU A 154 -69.32 -7.49 -26.74
C LEU A 154 -68.85 -6.95 -28.09
N ASP A 155 -69.53 -5.99 -28.66
CA ASP A 155 -69.19 -5.40 -29.95
C ASP A 155 -68.09 -4.32 -29.85
N GLY A 156 -68.04 -3.57 -28.71
CA GLY A 156 -67.09 -2.51 -28.49
C GLY A 156 -66.76 -2.24 -27.02
N ALA A 157 -65.62 -1.87 -26.75
CA ALA A 157 -65.15 -1.38 -25.45
C ALA A 157 -64.18 -0.19 -25.65
N ASP A 158 -64.28 0.84 -24.80
CA ASP A 158 -63.37 1.96 -24.67
C ASP A 158 -63.19 2.23 -23.17
N LEU A 159 -62.13 1.62 -22.61
CA LEU A 159 -61.80 1.71 -21.19
C LEU A 159 -60.52 2.47 -21.02
N GLU A 160 -60.52 3.51 -20.19
CA GLU A 160 -59.32 4.30 -19.86
C GLU A 160 -59.29 4.61 -18.36
N GLY A 161 -58.23 4.26 -17.67
CA GLY A 161 -58.10 4.45 -16.23
C GLY A 161 -56.69 4.24 -15.71
N ASP A 162 -56.60 4.31 -14.39
CA ASP A 162 -55.35 4.19 -13.67
C ASP A 162 -55.41 3.02 -12.67
N VAL A 163 -54.27 2.33 -12.52
CA VAL A 163 -54.05 1.32 -11.50
C VAL A 163 -52.95 1.82 -10.55
N LEU A 164 -53.29 1.88 -9.27
CA LEU A 164 -52.31 2.18 -8.19
C LEU A 164 -51.77 0.85 -7.66
N LEU A 165 -50.48 0.68 -7.78
CA LEU A 165 -49.80 -0.51 -7.32
C LEU A 165 -49.29 -0.33 -5.88
N PRO A 166 -49.18 -1.41 -5.07
CA PRO A 166 -48.69 -1.33 -3.74
C PRO A 166 -47.24 -0.78 -3.73
N PRO A 167 -46.91 0.07 -2.73
CA PRO A 167 -45.55 0.61 -2.59
C PRO A 167 -44.56 -0.52 -2.33
N LEU A 168 -43.46 -0.46 -3.03
CA LEU A 168 -42.29 -1.29 -2.75
C LEU A 168 -41.51 -0.68 -1.62
N ALA A 169 -40.81 -1.50 -0.82
CA ALA A 169 -40.03 -1.02 0.32
C ALA A 169 -39.17 0.21 -0.04
N GLY A 170 -39.56 1.39 0.49
CA GLY A 170 -38.85 2.66 0.27
C GLY A 170 -39.28 3.46 -0.96
N GLN A 171 -40.43 3.08 -1.62
CA GLN A 171 -40.98 3.81 -2.77
C GLN A 171 -42.46 4.18 -2.54
N GLU A 172 -42.91 5.26 -3.17
CA GLU A 172 -44.34 5.62 -3.20
C GLU A 172 -45.11 4.68 -4.12
N ALA A 173 -46.44 4.62 -3.92
CA ALA A 173 -47.34 3.82 -4.77
C ALA A 173 -47.22 4.26 -6.24
N SER A 174 -46.99 3.31 -7.14
CA SER A 174 -46.85 3.59 -8.57
C SER A 174 -48.19 3.63 -9.26
N ARG A 175 -48.45 4.67 -10.08
CA ARG A 175 -49.65 4.80 -10.89
C ARG A 175 -49.40 4.32 -12.33
N VAL A 176 -50.19 3.34 -12.78
CA VAL A 176 -50.08 2.78 -14.12
C VAL A 176 -51.38 3.10 -14.89
N ARG A 177 -51.24 3.80 -16.02
CA ARG A 177 -52.40 4.11 -16.91
C ARG A 177 -52.65 2.96 -17.86
N VAL A 178 -53.92 2.64 -18.04
CA VAL A 178 -54.36 1.55 -18.88
C VAL A 178 -55.45 2.05 -19.82
N THR A 179 -55.31 1.74 -21.12
CA THR A 179 -56.33 1.99 -22.13
C THR A 179 -56.62 0.70 -22.90
N LEU A 180 -57.88 0.38 -23.05
CA LEU A 180 -58.36 -0.76 -23.83
C LEU A 180 -59.48 -0.32 -24.79
N LYS A 181 -59.22 -0.51 -26.09
CA LYS A 181 -60.19 -0.17 -27.14
C LYS A 181 -60.32 -1.31 -28.12
N GLY A 182 -61.58 -1.63 -28.51
CA GLY A 182 -61.85 -2.71 -29.47
C GLY A 182 -63.15 -3.43 -29.17
N GLY A 183 -63.30 -4.63 -29.67
CA GLY A 183 -64.53 -5.42 -29.46
C GLY A 183 -64.65 -6.56 -30.46
N GLY A 184 -65.92 -6.93 -30.76
CA GLY A 184 -66.25 -8.04 -31.70
C GLY A 184 -66.14 -9.42 -31.06
N MET A 185 -66.24 -9.48 -29.73
CA MET A 185 -66.16 -10.72 -28.96
C MET A 185 -67.49 -11.39 -28.83
N SER A 186 -67.58 -12.65 -29.31
CA SER A 186 -68.80 -13.50 -29.16
C SER A 186 -68.38 -14.99 -29.21
N SER A 187 -69.31 -15.88 -28.89
CA SER A 187 -69.01 -17.32 -29.01
C SER A 187 -68.57 -17.67 -30.44
N GLY A 188 -67.52 -18.36 -30.58
CA GLY A 188 -66.92 -18.74 -31.86
C GLY A 188 -66.23 -17.59 -32.63
N ARG A 189 -66.22 -16.34 -32.11
CA ARG A 189 -65.56 -15.20 -32.71
C ARG A 189 -64.67 -14.49 -31.69
N SER A 190 -63.43 -14.38 -32.00
CA SER A 190 -62.44 -13.70 -31.14
C SER A 190 -62.59 -12.17 -31.16
N GLY A 191 -62.73 -11.55 -30.01
CA GLY A 191 -62.66 -10.11 -29.83
C GLY A 191 -61.18 -9.60 -30.00
N LEU A 192 -61.14 -8.47 -30.71
CA LEU A 192 -59.85 -7.83 -30.93
C LEU A 192 -59.81 -6.47 -30.25
N PHE A 193 -58.85 -6.27 -29.37
CA PHE A 193 -58.71 -5.05 -28.60
C PHE A 193 -57.30 -4.49 -28.76
N THR A 194 -57.17 -3.18 -28.77
CA THR A 194 -55.91 -2.48 -28.61
C THR A 194 -55.75 -2.18 -27.13
N LEU A 195 -54.70 -2.69 -26.54
CA LEU A 195 -54.31 -2.45 -25.14
C LEU A 195 -53.06 -1.57 -25.11
N ALA A 196 -53.12 -0.48 -24.34
CA ALA A 196 -51.95 0.30 -24.00
C ALA A 196 -51.86 0.46 -22.48
N VAL A 197 -50.71 0.21 -21.96
CA VAL A 197 -50.38 0.29 -20.54
C VAL A 197 -49.15 1.17 -20.41
N SER A 198 -49.22 2.20 -19.56
CA SER A 198 -48.07 3.09 -19.33
C SER A 198 -47.95 3.45 -17.85
N GLY A 199 -46.69 3.49 -17.35
CA GLY A 199 -46.43 3.80 -15.95
C GLY A 199 -45.02 4.33 -15.75
N PRO A 200 -44.75 4.98 -14.61
CA PRO A 200 -43.41 5.46 -14.28
C PRO A 200 -42.46 4.28 -14.04
N LEU A 201 -41.28 4.37 -14.60
CA LEU A 201 -40.12 3.56 -14.21
C LEU A 201 -39.49 4.22 -13.00
N THR A 202 -39.97 3.93 -11.81
CA THR A 202 -39.33 4.43 -10.58
C THR A 202 -38.13 3.57 -10.26
N ASP A 203 -36.95 4.06 -10.60
CA ASP A 203 -35.71 3.62 -9.97
C ASP A 203 -35.41 4.59 -8.83
N SER A 204 -34.90 4.08 -7.72
CA SER A 204 -34.48 4.82 -6.52
C SER A 204 -33.38 5.83 -6.77
N LEU A 205 -32.98 6.05 -8.01
CA LEU A 205 -31.87 6.88 -8.48
C LEU A 205 -32.34 7.89 -9.56
N LYS A 206 -33.27 8.82 -9.21
CA LYS A 206 -33.43 10.10 -9.94
C LYS A 206 -33.74 10.06 -11.45
N SER A 207 -34.36 9.02 -12.02
CA SER A 207 -34.75 9.05 -13.41
C SER A 207 -36.28 9.16 -13.53
N ASN A 208 -36.74 10.21 -14.18
CA ASN A 208 -38.17 10.44 -14.52
C ASN A 208 -38.55 9.69 -15.81
N GLY A 209 -38.22 8.41 -15.90
CA GLY A 209 -38.58 7.60 -17.06
C GLY A 209 -39.99 7.00 -16.96
N SER A 210 -40.64 6.77 -18.09
CA SER A 210 -41.89 6.01 -18.16
C SER A 210 -41.76 4.84 -19.13
N ALA A 211 -42.33 3.69 -18.79
CA ALA A 211 -42.48 2.56 -19.71
C ALA A 211 -43.92 2.46 -20.22
N SER A 212 -44.04 2.07 -21.48
CA SER A 212 -45.36 1.78 -22.07
C SER A 212 -45.30 0.48 -22.86
N ALA A 213 -46.38 -0.31 -22.73
CA ALA A 213 -46.67 -1.48 -23.56
C ALA A 213 -47.89 -1.18 -24.40
N HIS A 214 -47.77 -1.31 -25.70
CA HIS A 214 -48.85 -1.06 -26.65
C HIS A 214 -48.98 -2.22 -27.63
N GLY A 215 -50.15 -2.79 -27.76
CA GLY A 215 -50.34 -3.96 -28.59
C GLY A 215 -51.79 -4.39 -28.77
N GLN A 216 -51.95 -5.57 -29.37
CA GLN A 216 -53.23 -6.22 -29.57
C GLN A 216 -53.53 -7.26 -28.50
N LEU A 217 -54.67 -7.18 -27.91
CA LEU A 217 -55.28 -8.18 -27.04
C LEU A 217 -56.36 -8.93 -27.79
N THR A 218 -56.23 -10.24 -27.90
CA THR A 218 -57.18 -11.12 -28.52
C THR A 218 -57.86 -11.94 -27.44
N VAL A 219 -59.18 -11.93 -27.39
CA VAL A 219 -60.01 -12.72 -26.45
C VAL A 219 -60.87 -13.67 -27.24
N ALA A 220 -60.70 -14.96 -27.02
CA ALA A 220 -61.52 -15.98 -27.65
C ALA A 220 -62.44 -16.67 -26.62
N MET A 221 -63.64 -16.92 -27.00
CA MET A 221 -64.66 -17.62 -26.18
C MET A 221 -64.97 -19.00 -26.78
N ASP A 222 -65.04 -20.00 -25.92
CA ASP A 222 -65.40 -21.36 -26.25
C ASP A 222 -66.97 -21.49 -26.31
N SER A 223 -67.59 -20.89 -25.34
CA SER A 223 -69.02 -20.78 -25.21
C SER A 223 -69.41 -19.35 -24.91
N PRO A 224 -70.66 -18.96 -25.05
CA PRO A 224 -71.12 -17.60 -24.72
C PRO A 224 -70.86 -17.19 -23.27
N ARG A 225 -70.48 -18.14 -22.41
CA ARG A 225 -70.22 -17.92 -20.97
C ARG A 225 -68.84 -18.15 -20.52
N SER A 226 -67.92 -18.62 -21.37
CA SER A 226 -66.59 -18.91 -20.97
C SER A 226 -65.55 -18.37 -21.95
N VAL A 227 -64.58 -17.71 -21.38
CA VAL A 227 -63.39 -17.28 -22.11
C VAL A 227 -62.40 -18.46 -22.18
N GLN A 228 -61.99 -18.80 -23.41
CA GLN A 228 -61.11 -19.93 -23.67
C GLN A 228 -59.66 -19.47 -23.73
N ARG A 229 -59.40 -18.33 -24.39
CA ARG A 229 -58.07 -17.84 -24.64
C ARG A 229 -57.98 -16.32 -24.56
N VAL A 230 -56.96 -15.82 -23.93
CA VAL A 230 -56.57 -14.42 -23.90
C VAL A 230 -55.11 -14.33 -24.34
N ALA A 231 -54.84 -13.58 -25.41
CA ALA A 231 -53.52 -13.41 -25.93
C ALA A 231 -53.22 -11.93 -26.18
N PHE A 232 -52.15 -11.46 -25.66
CA PHE A 232 -51.59 -10.13 -25.87
C PHE A 232 -50.32 -10.21 -26.70
N VAL A 233 -50.19 -9.39 -27.71
CA VAL A 233 -48.96 -9.18 -28.47
C VAL A 233 -48.76 -7.68 -28.67
N GLY A 234 -47.69 -7.16 -28.13
CA GLY A 234 -47.42 -5.73 -28.17
C GLY A 234 -45.95 -5.37 -28.09
N ARG A 235 -45.68 -4.10 -28.35
CA ARG A 235 -44.36 -3.52 -28.19
C ARG A 235 -44.23 -2.86 -26.82
N VAL A 236 -43.05 -3.00 -26.23
CA VAL A 236 -42.70 -2.31 -24.99
C VAL A 236 -41.70 -1.21 -25.36
N THR A 237 -41.99 0.04 -24.96
CA THR A 237 -41.15 1.21 -25.20
C THR A 237 -40.93 1.97 -23.90
N SER A 238 -39.86 2.74 -23.80
CA SER A 238 -39.65 3.66 -22.67
C SER A 238 -39.41 5.06 -23.17
N SER A 239 -39.81 6.06 -22.38
CA SER A 239 -39.43 7.45 -22.55
C SER A 239 -38.56 7.87 -21.38
N GLY A 240 -37.38 8.52 -21.64
CA GLY A 240 -36.51 9.08 -20.64
C GLY A 240 -35.26 8.25 -20.29
N GLU A 241 -35.28 6.94 -20.35
CA GLU A 241 -34.11 6.05 -20.32
C GLU A 241 -34.35 4.79 -21.16
N PRO A 242 -33.26 4.19 -21.68
CA PRO A 242 -33.37 3.36 -22.87
C PRO A 242 -33.75 1.91 -22.54
N LEU A 243 -35.04 1.59 -22.52
CA LEU A 243 -35.39 0.23 -22.95
C LEU A 243 -35.10 0.16 -24.47
N PRO A 244 -34.71 -1.01 -24.99
CA PRO A 244 -34.56 -1.18 -26.43
C PRO A 244 -35.90 -0.89 -27.14
N ASP A 245 -35.86 -0.08 -28.17
CA ASP A 245 -37.07 0.34 -28.93
C ASP A 245 -37.79 -0.80 -29.65
N ASP A 246 -37.19 -1.97 -29.74
CA ASP A 246 -37.64 -3.15 -30.49
C ASP A 246 -38.11 -4.32 -29.61
N LEU A 247 -38.46 -4.05 -28.34
CA LEU A 247 -39.01 -5.09 -27.45
C LEU A 247 -40.42 -5.44 -27.83
N THR A 248 -40.69 -6.73 -28.01
CA THR A 248 -42.03 -7.30 -28.23
C THR A 248 -42.37 -8.25 -27.08
N LEU A 249 -43.52 -8.04 -26.48
CA LEU A 249 -44.09 -8.86 -25.43
C LEU A 249 -45.28 -9.66 -26.00
N SER A 250 -45.22 -10.97 -25.82
CA SER A 250 -46.39 -11.85 -26.11
C SER A 250 -46.73 -12.58 -24.80
N ALA A 251 -48.01 -12.48 -24.40
CA ALA A 251 -48.53 -13.19 -23.24
C ALA A 251 -49.82 -13.91 -23.62
N THR A 252 -49.95 -15.17 -23.26
CA THR A 252 -51.18 -15.96 -23.58
C THR A 252 -51.62 -16.77 -22.38
N ILE A 253 -52.93 -16.76 -22.15
CA ILE A 253 -53.64 -17.67 -21.24
C ILE A 253 -54.55 -18.49 -22.10
N ASP A 254 -54.48 -19.81 -22.03
CA ASP A 254 -55.27 -20.73 -22.86
C ASP A 254 -55.80 -21.88 -22.02
N ALA A 255 -57.13 -22.03 -22.04
CA ALA A 255 -57.86 -23.07 -21.35
C ALA A 255 -58.32 -24.23 -22.26
N ALA A 256 -57.89 -24.26 -23.53
CA ALA A 256 -58.29 -25.22 -24.55
C ALA A 256 -57.61 -26.58 -24.51
N GLY A 257 -56.75 -26.86 -23.53
CA GLY A 257 -55.99 -28.08 -23.44
C GLY A 257 -56.80 -29.35 -23.21
N PRO A 258 -56.34 -30.50 -23.70
CA PRO A 258 -57.09 -31.77 -23.64
C PRO A 258 -57.38 -32.26 -22.20
N ALA A 259 -56.61 -31.80 -21.23
CA ALA A 259 -56.82 -32.11 -19.81
C ALA A 259 -57.62 -31.05 -19.06
N GLN A 260 -58.22 -30.09 -19.78
CA GLN A 260 -58.91 -28.94 -19.19
C GLN A 260 -58.00 -28.06 -18.28
N ALA A 261 -56.68 -28.19 -18.37
CA ALA A 261 -55.75 -27.38 -17.63
C ALA A 261 -55.49 -26.04 -18.34
N GLU A 262 -55.48 -24.95 -17.59
CA GLU A 262 -55.06 -23.66 -18.15
C GLU A 262 -53.56 -23.66 -18.38
N THR A 263 -53.16 -23.13 -19.51
CA THR A 263 -51.75 -22.89 -19.85
C THR A 263 -51.48 -21.40 -19.94
N TYR A 264 -50.32 -21.03 -19.49
CA TYR A 264 -49.81 -19.67 -19.46
C TYR A 264 -48.50 -19.60 -20.24
N SER A 265 -48.38 -18.63 -21.11
CA SER A 265 -47.10 -18.35 -21.79
C SER A 265 -46.77 -16.87 -21.79
N LEU A 266 -45.51 -16.55 -21.61
CA LEU A 266 -44.95 -15.21 -21.69
C LEU A 266 -43.67 -15.28 -22.48
N ASP A 267 -43.58 -14.50 -23.54
CA ASP A 267 -42.45 -14.42 -24.44
C ASP A 267 -42.05 -12.96 -24.64
N LEU A 268 -40.86 -12.59 -24.22
CA LEU A 268 -40.25 -11.28 -24.45
C LEU A 268 -39.15 -11.42 -25.47
N ARG A 269 -39.24 -10.68 -26.56
CA ARG A 269 -38.29 -10.69 -27.68
C ARG A 269 -37.73 -9.33 -27.95
N ARG A 270 -36.53 -9.33 -28.50
CA ARG A 270 -35.90 -8.21 -29.17
C ARG A 270 -35.61 -8.57 -30.62
N GLY A 271 -36.39 -8.00 -31.53
CA GLY A 271 -36.37 -8.46 -32.93
C GLY A 271 -36.74 -9.93 -33.03
N THR A 272 -35.80 -10.73 -33.56
CA THR A 272 -35.98 -12.20 -33.67
C THR A 272 -35.48 -12.98 -32.45
N ARG A 273 -34.72 -12.34 -31.54
CA ARG A 273 -34.12 -12.99 -30.38
C ARG A 273 -35.10 -13.02 -29.22
N ARG A 274 -35.27 -14.20 -28.64
CA ARG A 274 -36.08 -14.43 -27.44
C ARG A 274 -35.23 -14.13 -26.22
N LEU A 275 -35.65 -13.16 -25.40
CA LEU A 275 -34.91 -12.76 -24.17
C LEU A 275 -35.42 -13.53 -22.95
N ILE A 276 -36.73 -13.68 -22.84
CA ILE A 276 -37.41 -14.41 -21.78
C ILE A 276 -38.53 -15.23 -22.39
N ASP A 277 -38.59 -16.50 -22.06
CA ASP A 277 -39.69 -17.40 -22.41
C ASP A 277 -40.15 -18.11 -21.14
N LEU A 278 -41.43 -18.03 -20.85
CA LEU A 278 -42.06 -18.59 -19.68
C LEU A 278 -43.27 -19.34 -20.12
N THR A 279 -43.33 -20.63 -19.85
CA THR A 279 -44.50 -21.46 -20.13
C THR A 279 -44.92 -22.19 -18.87
N ALA A 280 -46.20 -22.19 -18.57
CA ALA A 280 -46.71 -22.83 -17.38
C ALA A 280 -48.08 -23.42 -17.63
N ALA A 281 -48.46 -24.38 -16.81
CA ALA A 281 -49.78 -24.99 -16.80
C ALA A 281 -50.31 -25.13 -15.37
N LEU A 282 -51.60 -24.94 -15.22
CA LEU A 282 -52.31 -25.20 -13.97
C LEU A 282 -52.51 -26.69 -13.77
N VAL A 283 -51.99 -27.22 -12.67
CA VAL A 283 -52.19 -28.63 -12.26
C VAL A 283 -53.37 -28.68 -11.29
N GLY A 284 -54.54 -29.00 -11.81
CA GLY A 284 -55.81 -28.85 -11.08
C GLY A 284 -55.89 -29.60 -9.76
N ASP A 285 -55.37 -30.83 -9.71
CA ASP A 285 -55.43 -31.67 -8.53
C ASP A 285 -54.52 -31.19 -7.40
N GLN A 286 -53.42 -30.51 -7.75
CA GLN A 286 -52.46 -30.00 -6.80
C GLN A 286 -52.56 -28.48 -6.52
N ARG A 287 -53.40 -27.75 -7.25
CA ARG A 287 -53.57 -26.30 -7.19
C ARG A 287 -52.25 -25.54 -7.35
N LEU A 288 -51.40 -26.04 -8.20
CA LEU A 288 -50.12 -25.50 -8.50
C LEU A 288 -50.05 -25.06 -9.96
N ILE A 289 -49.36 -23.96 -10.20
CA ILE A 289 -48.89 -23.56 -11.51
C ILE A 289 -47.49 -24.13 -11.69
N ARG A 290 -47.34 -25.02 -12.66
CA ARG A 290 -46.04 -25.60 -12.98
C ARG A 290 -45.59 -25.16 -14.35
N GLY A 291 -44.35 -24.73 -14.45
CA GLY A 291 -43.86 -24.17 -15.70
C GLY A 291 -42.36 -24.38 -15.93
N LYS A 292 -41.96 -23.90 -17.10
CA LYS A 292 -40.55 -23.80 -17.51
C LYS A 292 -40.21 -22.36 -17.81
N TRP A 293 -38.98 -21.99 -17.62
CA TRP A 293 -38.47 -20.69 -17.98
C TRP A 293 -37.15 -20.80 -18.72
N THR A 294 -36.93 -19.88 -19.67
CA THR A 294 -35.66 -19.65 -20.32
C THR A 294 -35.33 -18.17 -20.32
N LEU A 295 -34.07 -17.85 -20.17
CA LEU A 295 -33.53 -16.50 -20.12
C LEU A 295 -32.33 -16.40 -21.06
N ASP A 296 -32.27 -15.37 -21.90
CA ASP A 296 -31.14 -15.07 -22.77
C ASP A 296 -30.96 -13.56 -22.89
N LEU A 297 -30.32 -12.95 -21.88
CA LEU A 297 -30.08 -11.51 -21.78
C LEU A 297 -28.65 -11.17 -22.20
N PRO A 298 -28.46 -10.61 -23.40
CA PRO A 298 -27.14 -10.17 -23.85
C PRO A 298 -26.66 -8.91 -23.11
N ALA A 299 -25.37 -8.71 -23.05
CA ALA A 299 -24.76 -7.60 -22.29
C ALA A 299 -25.22 -6.23 -22.75
N ALA A 300 -25.48 -6.07 -24.05
CA ALA A 300 -25.97 -4.81 -24.60
C ALA A 300 -27.35 -4.42 -24.07
N ASP A 301 -28.18 -5.40 -23.72
CA ASP A 301 -29.51 -5.17 -23.19
C ASP A 301 -29.45 -4.88 -21.69
N VAL A 302 -28.64 -5.64 -20.94
CA VAL A 302 -28.45 -5.40 -19.51
C VAL A 302 -27.83 -4.02 -19.25
N ALA A 303 -26.86 -3.59 -20.04
CA ALA A 303 -26.21 -2.29 -19.88
C ALA A 303 -27.18 -1.10 -20.02
N ARG A 304 -28.20 -1.26 -20.85
CA ARG A 304 -29.23 -0.23 -21.06
C ARG A 304 -30.20 -0.08 -19.87
N PHE A 305 -30.35 -1.11 -19.05
CA PHE A 305 -31.21 -1.08 -17.89
C PHE A 305 -30.61 -0.40 -16.65
N SER A 306 -29.35 -0.04 -16.64
CA SER A 306 -28.69 0.68 -15.53
C SER A 306 -27.61 1.65 -16.01
N PRO A 307 -27.99 2.73 -16.72
CA PRO A 307 -27.04 3.70 -17.25
C PRO A 307 -26.31 4.54 -16.17
N ALA A 308 -26.88 4.65 -14.99
CA ALA A 308 -26.36 5.52 -13.92
C ALA A 308 -25.15 4.95 -13.16
N ARG A 309 -24.83 3.68 -13.33
CA ARG A 309 -23.62 3.04 -12.76
C ARG A 309 -22.81 2.42 -13.88
N ALA A 310 -21.51 2.64 -13.84
CA ALA A 310 -20.56 1.89 -14.66
C ALA A 310 -20.58 0.41 -14.22
N LEU A 311 -21.64 -0.32 -14.61
CA LEU A 311 -21.73 -1.75 -14.36
C LEU A 311 -20.80 -2.50 -15.31
N PRO A 312 -20.30 -3.69 -14.92
CA PRO A 312 -19.63 -4.57 -15.86
C PRO A 312 -20.59 -4.98 -16.99
N GLU A 313 -20.04 -5.33 -18.13
CA GLU A 313 -20.84 -5.95 -19.20
C GLU A 313 -21.31 -7.33 -18.72
N LEU A 314 -22.59 -7.49 -18.52
CA LEU A 314 -23.20 -8.67 -17.93
C LEU A 314 -24.15 -9.31 -18.93
N ALA A 315 -23.86 -10.55 -19.36
CA ALA A 315 -24.75 -11.36 -20.18
C ALA A 315 -25.16 -12.59 -19.41
N THR A 316 -26.46 -12.90 -19.39
CA THR A 316 -26.98 -14.05 -18.63
C THR A 316 -27.86 -14.92 -19.52
N THR A 317 -27.58 -16.21 -19.53
CA THR A 317 -28.41 -17.24 -20.12
C THR A 317 -28.83 -18.23 -19.04
N GLY A 318 -30.01 -18.77 -19.13
CA GLY A 318 -30.47 -19.77 -18.16
C GLY A 318 -31.72 -20.47 -18.57
N ALA A 319 -32.00 -21.60 -17.95
CA ALA A 319 -33.22 -22.36 -18.15
C ALA A 319 -33.57 -23.18 -16.90
N GLY A 320 -34.83 -23.45 -16.73
CA GLY A 320 -35.29 -24.24 -15.60
C GLY A 320 -36.78 -24.49 -15.57
N ALA A 321 -37.22 -24.96 -14.43
CA ALA A 321 -38.63 -25.20 -14.13
C ALA A 321 -39.01 -24.42 -12.88
N PHE A 322 -40.30 -24.15 -12.75
CA PHE A 322 -40.87 -23.59 -11.54
C PHE A 322 -42.21 -24.18 -11.24
N ASP A 323 -42.58 -24.18 -9.97
CA ASP A 323 -43.92 -24.40 -9.51
C ASP A 323 -44.31 -23.35 -8.45
N ALA A 324 -45.51 -22.86 -8.53
CA ALA A 324 -46.05 -21.84 -7.66
C ALA A 324 -47.46 -22.20 -7.21
N ASP A 325 -47.83 -21.81 -5.99
CA ASP A 325 -49.20 -21.83 -5.56
C ASP A 325 -50.02 -20.71 -6.28
N LEU A 326 -51.31 -20.83 -6.29
CA LEU A 326 -52.20 -19.88 -6.97
C LEU A 326 -52.09 -18.44 -6.45
N GLY A 327 -51.64 -18.24 -5.23
CA GLY A 327 -51.42 -16.94 -4.61
C GLY A 327 -50.00 -16.40 -4.80
N PHE A 328 -49.12 -17.16 -5.44
CA PHE A 328 -47.71 -16.87 -5.53
C PHE A 328 -47.02 -16.62 -4.17
N ASN A 329 -47.64 -17.10 -3.09
CA ASN A 329 -47.05 -17.05 -1.75
C ASN A 329 -45.87 -18.00 -1.64
N ARG A 330 -45.96 -19.15 -2.34
CA ARG A 330 -44.84 -20.11 -2.47
C ARG A 330 -44.46 -20.21 -3.94
N LEU A 331 -43.19 -19.98 -4.23
CA LEU A 331 -42.61 -20.14 -5.55
C LEU A 331 -41.34 -21.00 -5.44
N HIS A 332 -41.38 -22.16 -6.06
CA HIS A 332 -40.26 -23.06 -6.18
C HIS A 332 -39.65 -22.92 -7.58
N VAL A 333 -38.34 -22.67 -7.65
CA VAL A 333 -37.62 -22.47 -8.92
C VAL A 333 -36.37 -23.35 -8.93
N VAL A 334 -36.27 -24.21 -9.93
CA VAL A 334 -35.11 -25.05 -10.20
C VAL A 334 -34.54 -24.64 -11.54
N GLY A 335 -33.24 -24.46 -11.58
CA GLY A 335 -32.65 -24.05 -12.85
C GLY A 335 -31.13 -24.04 -12.86
N HIS A 336 -30.67 -23.81 -14.08
CA HIS A 336 -29.30 -23.53 -14.38
C HIS A 336 -29.18 -22.16 -15.04
N ALA A 337 -28.20 -21.36 -14.63
CA ALA A 337 -27.90 -20.06 -15.22
C ALA A 337 -26.41 -19.89 -15.42
N GLN A 338 -26.05 -19.26 -16.53
CA GLN A 338 -24.69 -18.89 -16.86
C GLN A 338 -24.62 -17.39 -17.09
N THR A 339 -23.81 -16.71 -16.30
CA THR A 339 -23.62 -15.26 -16.38
C THR A 339 -22.18 -14.96 -16.80
N ALA A 340 -22.03 -14.34 -17.96
CA ALA A 340 -20.74 -13.84 -18.43
C ALA A 340 -20.56 -12.38 -17.99
N LEU A 341 -19.39 -12.09 -17.42
CA LEU A 341 -19.02 -10.79 -16.89
C LEU A 341 -17.78 -10.29 -17.63
N ARG A 342 -17.80 -9.06 -18.14
CA ARG A 342 -16.69 -8.39 -18.80
C ARG A 342 -16.55 -6.97 -18.26
N ARG A 343 -15.38 -6.33 -18.48
CA ARG A 343 -15.09 -4.97 -17.99
C ARG A 343 -15.35 -4.82 -16.50
N LEU A 344 -14.84 -5.75 -15.73
CA LEU A 344 -14.97 -5.77 -14.28
C LEU A 344 -14.28 -4.57 -13.61
N GLY A 345 -13.39 -3.86 -14.32
CA GLY A 345 -12.81 -2.59 -13.91
C GLY A 345 -13.82 -1.50 -13.56
N ASN A 346 -15.04 -1.59 -14.10
CA ASN A 346 -16.14 -0.71 -13.73
C ASN A 346 -16.60 -0.88 -12.27
N LEU A 347 -16.43 -2.05 -11.68
CA LEU A 347 -16.68 -2.29 -10.24
C LEU A 347 -15.52 -1.82 -9.38
N ALA A 348 -14.32 -2.17 -9.79
CA ALA A 348 -13.07 -1.71 -9.17
C ALA A 348 -11.93 -1.84 -10.20
N PRO A 349 -11.05 -0.83 -10.36
CA PRO A 349 -9.97 -0.84 -11.36
C PRO A 349 -9.07 -2.08 -11.29
N ALA A 350 -8.87 -2.63 -10.09
CA ALA A 350 -8.10 -3.84 -9.88
C ALA A 350 -8.71 -5.09 -10.55
N LEU A 351 -10.03 -5.12 -10.73
CA LEU A 351 -10.75 -6.24 -11.31
C LEU A 351 -10.69 -6.30 -12.84
N ASP A 352 -10.22 -5.25 -13.50
CA ASP A 352 -10.10 -5.23 -14.97
C ASP A 352 -9.13 -6.29 -15.50
N ARG A 353 -8.17 -6.66 -14.68
CA ARG A 353 -7.20 -7.74 -14.97
C ARG A 353 -7.80 -9.14 -15.00
N LEU A 354 -9.01 -9.32 -14.49
CA LEU A 354 -9.74 -10.59 -14.55
C LEU A 354 -10.10 -10.98 -15.98
N GLY A 355 -10.18 -9.99 -16.86
CA GLY A 355 -10.69 -10.20 -18.21
C GLY A 355 -12.17 -10.61 -18.18
N ALA A 356 -12.53 -11.55 -19.04
CA ALA A 356 -13.87 -12.13 -19.08
C ALA A 356 -13.96 -13.32 -18.11
N VAL A 357 -14.96 -13.29 -17.22
CA VAL A 357 -15.28 -14.41 -16.33
C VAL A 357 -16.73 -14.86 -16.54
N SER A 358 -17.02 -16.12 -16.31
CA SER A 358 -18.36 -16.68 -16.31
C SER A 358 -18.68 -17.31 -14.96
N LEU A 359 -19.88 -17.05 -14.48
CA LEU A 359 -20.46 -17.69 -13.31
C LEU A 359 -21.55 -18.65 -13.78
N GLU A 360 -21.34 -19.93 -13.57
CA GLU A 360 -22.35 -20.97 -13.74
C GLU A 360 -23.02 -21.21 -12.39
N SER A 361 -24.33 -21.28 -12.36
CA SER A 361 -25.11 -21.54 -11.16
C SER A 361 -26.19 -22.57 -11.41
N ASP A 362 -26.21 -23.65 -10.61
CA ASP A 362 -27.32 -24.59 -10.51
C ASP A 362 -28.02 -24.34 -9.18
N PHE A 363 -29.32 -24.17 -9.19
CA PHE A 363 -30.06 -23.79 -7.98
C PHE A 363 -31.39 -24.47 -7.88
N ASP A 364 -31.82 -24.64 -6.63
CA ASP A 364 -33.12 -25.15 -6.23
C ASP A 364 -33.61 -24.27 -5.09
N LEU A 365 -34.56 -23.39 -5.38
CA LEU A 365 -34.98 -22.28 -4.53
C LEU A 365 -36.45 -22.33 -4.24
N VAL A 366 -36.85 -22.21 -2.99
CA VAL A 366 -38.25 -22.08 -2.58
C VAL A 366 -38.47 -20.75 -1.86
N ARG A 367 -39.18 -19.86 -2.47
CA ARG A 367 -39.62 -18.62 -1.84
C ARG A 367 -40.97 -18.83 -1.13
N SER A 368 -41.06 -18.41 0.13
CA SER A 368 -42.34 -18.42 0.92
C SER A 368 -42.45 -17.08 1.63
N GLY A 369 -43.22 -16.15 1.04
CA GLY A 369 -43.33 -14.77 1.51
C GLY A 369 -41.94 -14.07 1.51
N PRO A 370 -41.45 -13.57 2.65
CA PRO A 370 -40.15 -12.95 2.77
C PRO A 370 -39.01 -13.97 2.86
N SER A 371 -39.28 -15.23 3.10
CA SER A 371 -38.27 -16.29 3.26
C SER A 371 -37.90 -16.91 1.92
N LEU A 372 -36.60 -17.06 1.67
CA LEU A 372 -36.01 -17.79 0.55
C LEU A 372 -35.29 -19.01 1.08
N GLN A 373 -35.87 -20.17 0.92
CA GLN A 373 -35.20 -21.44 1.20
C GLN A 373 -34.38 -21.86 -0.02
N VAL A 374 -33.17 -22.21 0.17
CA VAL A 374 -32.23 -22.71 -0.84
C VAL A 374 -31.97 -24.18 -0.54
N ASP A 375 -32.58 -25.07 -1.29
CA ASP A 375 -32.44 -26.52 -1.09
C ASP A 375 -31.12 -27.02 -1.68
N ARG A 376 -30.72 -26.44 -2.80
CA ARG A 376 -29.45 -26.74 -3.48
C ARG A 376 -28.92 -25.52 -4.20
N LEU A 377 -27.64 -25.29 -4.02
CA LEU A 377 -26.88 -24.25 -4.75
C LEU A 377 -25.53 -24.84 -5.17
N ARG A 378 -25.23 -24.73 -6.46
CA ARG A 378 -23.86 -24.95 -7.00
C ARG A 378 -23.45 -23.75 -7.79
N LEU A 379 -22.25 -23.30 -7.56
CA LEU A 379 -21.65 -22.17 -8.24
C LEU A 379 -20.30 -22.60 -8.82
N ALA A 380 -20.02 -22.24 -10.06
CA ALA A 380 -18.71 -22.41 -10.67
C ALA A 380 -18.30 -21.11 -11.36
N LEU A 381 -17.20 -20.55 -10.89
CA LEU A 381 -16.59 -19.35 -11.44
C LEU A 381 -15.47 -19.79 -12.39
N ARG A 382 -15.50 -19.35 -13.64
CA ARG A 382 -14.53 -19.68 -14.67
C ARG A 382 -14.04 -18.42 -15.37
N GLY A 383 -12.76 -18.36 -15.65
CA GLY A 383 -12.13 -17.43 -16.57
C GLY A 383 -11.59 -18.20 -17.78
N ALA A 384 -10.37 -17.89 -18.21
CA ALA A 384 -9.64 -18.72 -19.17
C ALA A 384 -9.38 -20.16 -18.63
N ARG A 385 -9.39 -20.30 -17.30
CA ARG A 385 -9.27 -21.56 -16.55
C ARG A 385 -10.35 -21.60 -15.45
N PRO A 386 -10.67 -22.78 -14.89
CA PRO A 386 -11.50 -22.86 -13.69
C PRO A 386 -10.88 -22.05 -12.54
N ILE A 387 -11.68 -21.25 -11.84
CA ILE A 387 -11.23 -20.36 -10.78
C ILE A 387 -11.68 -20.87 -9.41
N ALA A 388 -13.00 -21.09 -9.27
CA ALA A 388 -13.57 -21.53 -8.00
C ALA A 388 -14.87 -22.26 -8.22
N THR A 389 -15.19 -23.19 -7.32
CA THR A 389 -16.49 -23.83 -7.22
C THR A 389 -17.00 -23.74 -5.80
N ALA A 390 -18.33 -23.68 -5.64
CA ALA A 390 -18.97 -23.77 -4.34
C ALA A 390 -20.30 -24.52 -4.45
N HIS A 391 -20.69 -25.24 -3.39
CA HIS A 391 -21.97 -25.95 -3.35
C HIS A 391 -22.53 -26.00 -1.93
N SER A 392 -23.85 -25.93 -1.80
CA SER A 392 -24.54 -26.14 -0.53
C SER A 392 -24.44 -27.61 -0.10
N ARG A 393 -24.18 -27.83 1.19
CA ARG A 393 -24.12 -29.17 1.80
C ARG A 393 -25.42 -29.52 2.49
N GLN A 394 -26.15 -28.52 2.92
CA GLN A 394 -27.47 -28.62 3.55
C GLN A 394 -28.34 -27.46 3.05
N PRO A 395 -29.69 -27.62 3.12
CA PRO A 395 -30.58 -26.51 2.85
C PRO A 395 -30.39 -25.36 3.83
N PHE A 396 -30.65 -24.16 3.36
CA PHE A 396 -30.61 -22.95 4.19
C PHE A 396 -31.72 -21.98 3.83
N GLU A 397 -32.13 -21.18 4.78
CA GLU A 397 -33.17 -20.18 4.65
C GLU A 397 -32.55 -18.77 4.75
N CYS A 398 -32.93 -17.86 3.86
CA CYS A 398 -32.54 -16.46 3.87
C CYS A 398 -33.78 -15.58 3.99
N ASP A 399 -33.86 -14.73 4.98
CA ASP A 399 -34.88 -13.70 5.07
C ASP A 399 -34.52 -12.54 4.12
N LEU A 400 -35.34 -12.32 3.10
CA LEU A 400 -35.09 -11.30 2.06
C LEU A 400 -35.23 -9.86 2.58
N THR A 401 -35.88 -9.65 3.73
CA THR A 401 -36.03 -8.33 4.34
C THR A 401 -34.90 -7.96 5.27
N THR A 402 -34.41 -8.91 6.09
CA THR A 402 -33.34 -8.68 7.06
C THR A 402 -31.99 -9.15 6.54
N GLY A 403 -31.96 -10.03 5.55
CA GLY A 403 -30.74 -10.70 5.09
C GLY A 403 -30.21 -11.74 6.07
N GLU A 404 -31.02 -12.12 7.07
CA GLU A 404 -30.63 -13.14 8.05
C GLU A 404 -30.68 -14.53 7.40
N LEU A 405 -29.63 -15.32 7.64
CA LEU A 405 -29.50 -16.66 7.12
C LEU A 405 -29.66 -17.68 8.26
N LYS A 406 -30.51 -18.66 8.06
CA LYS A 406 -30.77 -19.77 8.98
C LYS A 406 -30.41 -21.09 8.31
N VAL A 407 -29.69 -21.93 9.01
CA VAL A 407 -29.31 -23.29 8.59
C VAL A 407 -29.89 -24.31 9.55
N ALA A 408 -30.17 -25.50 9.03
CA ALA A 408 -30.74 -26.58 9.84
C ALA A 408 -29.79 -27.02 10.96
N ASP A 409 -28.52 -27.19 10.64
CA ASP A 409 -27.46 -27.52 11.57
C ASP A 409 -26.34 -26.48 11.53
N SER A 410 -26.25 -25.68 12.58
CA SER A 410 -25.24 -24.64 12.72
C SER A 410 -23.83 -25.15 13.00
N THR A 411 -23.69 -26.41 13.34
CA THR A 411 -22.38 -27.04 13.68
C THR A 411 -21.69 -27.63 12.47
N THR A 412 -22.42 -27.87 11.39
CA THR A 412 -21.89 -28.44 10.15
C THR A 412 -21.74 -27.38 9.06
N ASP A 413 -20.85 -27.67 8.11
CA ASP A 413 -20.67 -26.80 6.95
C ASP A 413 -21.99 -26.74 6.12
N TRP A 414 -22.50 -25.55 5.86
CA TRP A 414 -23.65 -25.40 4.97
C TRP A 414 -23.25 -25.16 3.51
N LEU A 415 -22.04 -24.59 3.29
CA LEU A 415 -21.45 -24.39 1.98
C LEU A 415 -20.01 -24.92 1.98
N GLN A 416 -19.65 -25.64 0.95
CA GLN A 416 -18.29 -26.05 0.66
C GLN A 416 -17.88 -25.60 -0.72
N GLY A 417 -16.59 -25.28 -0.90
CA GLY A 417 -16.07 -24.91 -2.18
C GLY A 417 -14.60 -25.21 -2.31
N SER A 418 -14.11 -25.09 -3.53
CA SER A 418 -12.70 -25.19 -3.84
C SER A 418 -12.26 -24.03 -4.72
N LEU A 419 -11.12 -23.45 -4.41
CA LEU A 419 -10.37 -22.60 -5.32
C LEU A 419 -9.53 -23.51 -6.21
N GLN A 420 -9.72 -23.40 -7.51
CA GLN A 420 -9.04 -24.25 -8.51
C GLN A 420 -7.95 -23.48 -9.29
N GLY A 421 -7.88 -22.18 -9.07
CA GLY A 421 -6.95 -21.30 -9.74
C GLY A 421 -7.35 -19.84 -9.58
N PHE A 422 -7.61 -19.39 -8.35
CA PHE A 422 -7.88 -17.97 -8.08
C PHE A 422 -6.60 -17.16 -8.30
N PRO A 423 -6.52 -16.31 -9.35
CA PRO A 423 -5.30 -15.64 -9.72
C PRO A 423 -4.84 -14.64 -8.66
N LEU A 424 -3.64 -14.85 -8.14
CA LEU A 424 -3.05 -13.90 -7.18
C LEU A 424 -2.84 -12.51 -7.81
N ALA A 425 -2.65 -12.45 -9.12
CA ALA A 425 -2.55 -11.20 -9.87
C ALA A 425 -3.74 -10.25 -9.66
N TRP A 426 -4.89 -10.76 -9.23
CA TRP A 426 -6.08 -9.96 -8.91
C TRP A 426 -5.89 -9.09 -7.68
N LEU A 427 -5.02 -9.48 -6.78
CA LEU A 427 -4.65 -8.69 -5.60
C LEU A 427 -3.67 -7.56 -5.93
N SER A 428 -3.12 -7.54 -7.16
CA SER A 428 -2.33 -6.40 -7.65
C SER A 428 -3.22 -5.17 -7.72
N GLY A 429 -2.86 -4.11 -7.03
CA GLY A 429 -3.68 -2.89 -6.92
C GLY A 429 -4.31 -2.69 -5.54
N LEU A 430 -4.34 -3.72 -4.67
CA LEU A 430 -4.63 -3.52 -3.24
C LEU A 430 -3.47 -2.80 -2.54
N VAL A 431 -2.25 -2.93 -3.07
CA VAL A 431 -1.05 -2.25 -2.60
C VAL A 431 -0.52 -1.39 -3.75
N GLU A 432 -0.36 -0.09 -3.50
CA GLU A 432 0.11 0.88 -4.49
C GLU A 432 1.43 0.43 -5.13
N ASP A 433 1.51 0.51 -6.47
CA ASP A 433 2.68 0.14 -7.28
C ASP A 433 3.16 -1.32 -7.16
N THR A 434 2.35 -2.21 -6.59
CA THR A 434 2.72 -3.61 -6.40
C THR A 434 1.97 -4.50 -7.38
N ALA A 435 2.69 -5.34 -8.12
CA ALA A 435 2.15 -6.35 -9.01
C ALA A 435 2.54 -7.74 -8.53
N PHE A 436 1.55 -8.63 -8.50
CA PHE A 436 1.74 -10.07 -8.29
C PHE A 436 1.68 -10.76 -9.64
N ALA A 437 2.59 -11.68 -9.89
CA ALA A 437 2.65 -12.49 -11.10
C ALA A 437 2.88 -13.96 -10.74
N GLY A 438 2.27 -14.87 -11.51
CA GLY A 438 2.28 -16.27 -11.17
C GLY A 438 1.42 -16.60 -9.95
N GLY A 439 1.34 -17.88 -9.61
CA GLY A 439 0.68 -18.36 -8.42
C GLY A 439 -0.83 -18.14 -8.40
N ASP A 440 -1.58 -19.16 -8.70
CA ASP A 440 -3.01 -19.17 -8.51
C ASP A 440 -3.31 -19.85 -7.17
N PHE A 441 -4.21 -19.28 -6.34
CA PHE A 441 -4.63 -19.95 -5.12
C PHE A 441 -5.48 -21.17 -5.43
N ILE A 442 -5.07 -22.30 -4.86
CA ILE A 442 -5.79 -23.57 -4.84
C ILE A 442 -6.02 -24.00 -3.39
N GLY A 443 -7.16 -24.65 -3.15
CA GLY A 443 -7.49 -25.21 -1.84
C GLY A 443 -8.99 -25.25 -1.59
N ASP A 444 -9.37 -25.97 -0.56
CA ASP A 444 -10.77 -26.16 -0.18
C ASP A 444 -11.15 -25.24 0.97
N PHE A 445 -12.38 -24.73 0.88
CA PHE A 445 -12.95 -23.93 1.95
C PHE A 445 -14.35 -24.41 2.29
N ALA A 446 -14.79 -24.07 3.49
CA ALA A 446 -16.15 -24.31 3.91
C ALA A 446 -16.71 -23.12 4.69
N VAL A 447 -18.02 -23.03 4.75
CA VAL A 447 -18.73 -21.98 5.48
C VAL A 447 -19.66 -22.61 6.48
N THR A 448 -19.58 -22.19 7.72
CA THR A 448 -20.53 -22.50 8.79
C THR A 448 -21.41 -21.28 9.08
N ALA A 449 -22.61 -21.49 9.56
CA ALA A 449 -23.52 -20.41 9.93
C ALA A 449 -24.16 -20.74 11.29
N ALA A 450 -23.95 -19.85 12.27
CA ALA A 450 -24.54 -20.01 13.60
C ALA A 450 -25.06 -18.65 14.09
N ASN A 451 -26.34 -18.58 14.49
CA ASN A 451 -26.95 -17.39 15.09
C ASN A 451 -26.77 -16.10 14.24
N GLY A 452 -26.97 -16.19 12.93
CA GLY A 452 -26.79 -15.06 12.01
C GLY A 452 -25.34 -14.68 11.72
N ARG A 453 -24.38 -15.48 12.19
CA ARG A 453 -22.95 -15.32 11.92
C ARG A 453 -22.51 -16.32 10.88
N PHE A 454 -21.61 -15.86 9.99
CA PHE A 454 -20.99 -16.69 8.97
C PHE A 454 -19.52 -16.81 9.27
N ALA A 455 -19.02 -18.05 9.26
CA ALA A 455 -17.60 -18.31 9.35
C ALA A 455 -17.15 -19.12 8.13
N LEU A 456 -16.31 -18.51 7.29
CA LEU A 456 -15.61 -19.16 6.20
C LEU A 456 -14.25 -19.62 6.73
N HIS A 457 -13.95 -20.89 6.59
CA HIS A 457 -12.67 -21.46 6.98
C HIS A 457 -12.06 -22.30 5.86
N ALA A 458 -10.76 -22.22 5.72
CA ALA A 458 -10.05 -23.11 4.81
C ALA A 458 -10.01 -24.52 5.43
N LYS A 459 -10.50 -25.52 4.71
CA LYS A 459 -10.41 -26.95 5.12
C LYS A 459 -9.01 -27.48 4.94
N THR A 460 -8.40 -27.07 3.85
CA THR A 460 -6.98 -27.28 3.57
C THR A 460 -6.34 -25.90 3.42
N PRO A 461 -5.08 -25.69 3.81
CA PRO A 461 -4.43 -24.40 3.56
C PRO A 461 -4.53 -24.04 2.08
N LEU A 462 -4.89 -22.78 1.80
CA LEU A 462 -4.89 -22.25 0.43
C LEU A 462 -3.45 -22.12 -0.03
N ILE A 463 -3.10 -22.76 -1.14
CA ILE A 463 -1.72 -22.82 -1.65
C ILE A 463 -1.64 -22.02 -2.95
N ALA A 464 -0.57 -21.23 -3.09
CA ALA A 464 -0.20 -20.60 -4.35
C ALA A 464 1.29 -20.82 -4.60
N THR A 465 1.64 -21.35 -5.76
CA THR A 465 3.03 -21.73 -6.09
C THR A 465 3.60 -20.86 -7.21
N GLY A 466 4.92 -20.59 -7.17
CA GLY A 466 5.61 -19.81 -8.20
C GLY A 466 5.25 -18.32 -8.22
N VAL A 467 4.88 -17.76 -7.07
CA VAL A 467 4.50 -16.36 -6.93
C VAL A 467 5.70 -15.44 -7.09
N SER A 468 5.54 -14.41 -7.90
CA SER A 468 6.53 -13.33 -8.04
C SER A 468 5.90 -12.00 -7.66
N VAL A 469 6.66 -11.17 -6.94
CA VAL A 469 6.24 -9.86 -6.46
C VAL A 469 7.11 -8.80 -7.10
N GLN A 470 6.48 -7.81 -7.73
CA GLN A 470 7.16 -6.67 -8.35
C GLN A 470 6.62 -5.37 -7.75
N ARG A 471 7.49 -4.39 -7.56
CA ARG A 471 7.11 -3.05 -7.14
C ARG A 471 7.83 -2.02 -7.98
N SER A 472 7.08 -1.07 -8.55
CA SER A 472 7.62 -0.01 -9.42
C SER A 472 8.51 -0.58 -10.54
N GLY A 473 8.13 -1.71 -11.12
CA GLY A 473 8.87 -2.40 -12.19
C GLY A 473 10.09 -3.21 -11.72
N ARG A 474 10.42 -3.21 -10.43
CA ARG A 474 11.52 -4.00 -9.86
C ARG A 474 11.00 -5.27 -9.22
N THR A 475 11.57 -6.41 -9.57
CA THR A 475 11.25 -7.69 -8.92
C THR A 475 11.80 -7.70 -7.50
N LEU A 476 10.91 -7.86 -6.51
CA LEU A 476 11.26 -7.98 -5.10
C LEU A 476 11.47 -9.43 -4.70
N ALA A 477 10.61 -10.32 -5.17
CA ALA A 477 10.67 -11.74 -4.86
C ALA A 477 10.16 -12.57 -6.05
N GLN A 478 10.65 -13.80 -6.17
CA GLN A 478 10.31 -14.70 -7.26
C GLN A 478 10.26 -16.16 -6.80
N ASN A 479 9.40 -16.94 -7.48
CA ASN A 479 9.23 -18.38 -7.21
C ASN A 479 8.91 -18.68 -5.75
N LEU A 480 8.02 -17.86 -5.15
CA LEU A 480 7.54 -18.09 -3.79
C LEU A 480 6.36 -19.05 -3.79
N ASP A 481 6.32 -19.93 -2.80
CA ASP A 481 5.16 -20.75 -2.52
C ASP A 481 4.49 -20.20 -1.24
N LEU A 482 3.19 -19.95 -1.34
CA LEU A 482 2.36 -19.43 -0.26
C LEU A 482 1.43 -20.52 0.24
N SER A 483 1.27 -20.62 1.55
CA SER A 483 0.27 -21.48 2.19
C SER A 483 -0.46 -20.67 3.25
N LEU A 484 -1.77 -20.53 3.09
CA LEU A 484 -2.62 -19.67 3.93
C LEU A 484 -3.73 -20.47 4.60
N ALA A 485 -3.74 -20.53 5.92
CA ALA A 485 -4.90 -20.90 6.68
C ALA A 485 -5.74 -19.67 6.95
N LEU A 486 -6.94 -19.62 6.36
CA LEU A 486 -7.86 -18.47 6.40
C LEU A 486 -9.11 -18.82 7.21
N LEU A 487 -9.45 -17.94 8.15
CA LEU A 487 -10.75 -17.89 8.81
C LEU A 487 -11.35 -16.51 8.58
N ALA A 488 -12.56 -16.44 8.06
CA ALA A 488 -13.31 -15.21 7.90
C ALA A 488 -14.68 -15.35 8.58
N GLU A 489 -14.97 -14.49 9.54
CA GLU A 489 -16.21 -14.53 10.30
C GLU A 489 -16.98 -13.21 10.14
N ARG A 490 -18.27 -13.29 9.83
CA ARG A 490 -19.15 -12.15 9.84
C ARG A 490 -19.78 -11.99 11.22
N THR A 491 -19.41 -10.91 11.90
CA THR A 491 -19.99 -10.51 13.18
C THR A 491 -21.00 -9.37 12.99
N PRO A 492 -21.82 -9.03 13.98
CA PRO A 492 -22.75 -7.88 13.90
C PRO A 492 -22.02 -6.55 13.62
N ALA A 493 -20.74 -6.44 14.03
CA ALA A 493 -19.90 -5.25 13.78
C ALA A 493 -19.27 -5.24 12.38
N GLY A 494 -19.28 -6.35 11.63
CA GLY A 494 -18.68 -6.48 10.30
C GLY A 494 -17.87 -7.78 10.13
N TRP A 495 -17.06 -7.84 9.08
CA TRP A 495 -16.22 -8.99 8.77
C TRP A 495 -14.95 -9.00 9.61
N GLN A 496 -14.72 -10.10 10.34
CA GLN A 496 -13.45 -10.44 10.99
C GLN A 496 -12.71 -11.44 10.10
N LEU A 497 -11.43 -11.15 9.80
CA LEU A 497 -10.57 -12.03 9.00
C LEU A 497 -9.38 -12.45 9.84
N GLU A 498 -9.01 -13.70 9.77
CA GLU A 498 -7.83 -14.24 10.47
C GLU A 498 -7.04 -15.12 9.50
N ALA A 499 -5.79 -14.77 9.31
CA ALA A 499 -4.79 -15.52 8.55
C ALA A 499 -3.78 -16.05 9.57
N ALA A 500 -3.84 -17.34 9.88
CA ALA A 500 -2.99 -17.92 10.92
C ALA A 500 -2.72 -19.41 10.66
N PRO A 501 -1.54 -19.76 10.15
CA PRO A 501 -0.51 -18.87 9.59
C PRO A 501 -0.63 -18.66 8.08
N LEU A 502 -0.06 -17.55 7.59
CA LEU A 502 0.42 -17.45 6.22
C LEU A 502 1.89 -17.87 6.20
N LEU A 503 2.20 -18.96 5.54
CA LEU A 503 3.54 -19.50 5.38
C LEU A 503 4.07 -19.13 3.99
N ILE A 504 5.25 -18.55 3.92
CA ILE A 504 5.97 -18.24 2.69
C ILE A 504 7.20 -19.13 2.60
N THR A 505 7.32 -19.89 1.52
CA THR A 505 8.44 -20.79 1.28
C THR A 505 9.06 -20.56 -0.10
N HIS A 506 10.29 -20.97 -0.29
CA HIS A 506 10.99 -21.00 -1.56
C HIS A 506 11.83 -22.27 -1.64
N ALA A 507 11.65 -23.05 -2.69
CA ALA A 507 12.34 -24.34 -2.86
C ALA A 507 12.27 -25.24 -1.60
N GLY A 508 11.12 -25.30 -0.94
CA GLY A 508 10.89 -26.06 0.28
C GLY A 508 11.46 -25.48 1.58
N ARG A 509 12.20 -24.34 1.52
CA ARG A 509 12.71 -23.67 2.71
C ARG A 509 11.74 -22.59 3.16
N ARG A 510 11.49 -22.51 4.45
CA ARG A 510 10.64 -21.48 5.04
C ARG A 510 11.34 -20.12 4.99
N LEU A 511 10.72 -19.15 4.36
CA LEU A 511 11.19 -17.77 4.28
C LEU A 511 10.59 -16.90 5.38
N ALA A 512 9.26 -17.00 5.55
CA ALA A 512 8.54 -16.22 6.54
C ALA A 512 7.24 -16.91 6.98
N THR A 513 6.76 -16.51 8.15
CA THR A 513 5.42 -16.77 8.65
C THR A 513 4.77 -15.46 9.06
N LEU A 514 3.48 -15.31 8.74
CA LEU A 514 2.66 -14.17 9.13
C LEU A 514 1.37 -14.70 9.75
N GLU A 515 1.02 -14.18 10.92
CA GLU A 515 -0.29 -14.33 11.54
C GLU A 515 -0.93 -12.94 11.56
N ALA A 516 -2.12 -12.81 11.02
CA ALA A 516 -2.80 -11.53 10.94
C ALA A 516 -4.29 -11.68 11.23
N LYS A 517 -4.84 -10.71 11.96
CA LYS A 517 -6.25 -10.65 12.33
C LYS A 517 -6.79 -9.26 12.06
N LEU A 518 -7.80 -9.19 11.19
CA LEU A 518 -8.58 -7.99 10.94
C LEU A 518 -9.90 -8.10 11.70
N SER A 519 -10.18 -7.16 12.57
CA SER A 519 -11.42 -7.12 13.35
C SER A 519 -12.13 -5.78 13.14
N PRO A 520 -13.45 -5.77 12.91
CA PRO A 520 -14.24 -4.57 12.95
C PRO A 520 -14.38 -4.11 14.40
N LEU A 521 -14.40 -2.81 14.62
CA LEU A 521 -14.60 -2.22 15.95
C LEU A 521 -15.85 -1.31 15.91
N ALA A 522 -16.69 -1.43 16.92
CA ALA A 522 -17.90 -0.60 17.07
C ALA A 522 -17.61 0.75 17.74
N GLU A 523 -16.40 1.28 17.58
CA GLU A 523 -16.01 2.59 18.12
C GLU A 523 -16.29 3.71 17.13
N PRO A 524 -16.76 4.91 17.56
CA PRO A 524 -17.13 6.00 16.66
C PRO A 524 -15.97 6.51 15.77
N ARG A 525 -14.74 6.30 16.21
CA ARG A 525 -13.52 6.81 15.54
C ARG A 525 -12.66 5.76 14.85
N VAL A 526 -12.89 4.48 15.15
CA VAL A 526 -12.10 3.35 14.62
C VAL A 526 -13.03 2.35 13.96
N ARG A 527 -12.84 2.07 12.68
CA ARG A 527 -13.67 1.12 11.93
C ARG A 527 -13.11 -0.30 11.97
N HIS A 528 -11.81 -0.43 11.81
CA HIS A 528 -11.14 -1.73 11.73
C HIS A 528 -9.81 -1.70 12.46
N VAL A 529 -9.47 -2.83 13.06
CA VAL A 529 -8.16 -3.09 13.67
C VAL A 529 -7.55 -4.30 12.96
N LEU A 530 -6.40 -4.11 12.32
CA LEU A 530 -5.56 -5.16 11.78
C LEU A 530 -4.38 -5.35 12.72
N SER A 531 -4.26 -6.51 13.33
CA SER A 531 -3.11 -6.87 14.18
C SER A 531 -2.47 -8.15 13.70
N GLY A 532 -1.19 -8.32 13.97
CA GLY A 532 -0.50 -9.52 13.54
C GLY A 532 0.88 -9.67 14.11
N LYS A 533 1.47 -10.83 13.86
CA LYS A 533 2.84 -11.19 14.21
C LYS A 533 3.51 -11.77 12.97
N TRP A 534 4.79 -11.54 12.85
CA TRP A 534 5.57 -12.05 11.74
C TRP A 534 6.93 -12.56 12.18
N HIS A 535 7.43 -13.52 11.43
CA HIS A 535 8.79 -14.04 11.54
C HIS A 535 9.35 -14.23 10.12
N ALA A 536 10.58 -13.81 9.88
CA ALA A 536 11.27 -14.02 8.61
C ALA A 536 12.69 -14.52 8.84
N ASP A 537 13.12 -15.48 8.02
CA ASP A 537 14.46 -16.03 7.98
C ASP A 537 15.24 -15.38 6.82
N HIS A 538 16.15 -14.47 7.13
CA HIS A 538 16.89 -13.72 6.12
C HIS A 538 17.91 -14.57 5.36
N ASP A 539 18.44 -15.61 5.97
CA ASP A 539 19.37 -16.54 5.30
C ASP A 539 18.63 -17.31 4.19
N ALA A 540 17.36 -17.63 4.43
CA ALA A 540 16.50 -18.24 3.41
C ALA A 540 16.10 -17.24 2.31
N TRP A 541 15.99 -15.95 2.63
CA TRP A 541 15.72 -14.89 1.68
C TRP A 541 16.95 -14.42 0.88
N ALA A 542 18.17 -14.84 1.21
CA ALA A 542 19.40 -14.36 0.59
C ALA A 542 19.43 -14.47 -0.95
N ASN A 543 18.72 -15.47 -1.52
CA ASN A 543 18.60 -15.68 -2.95
C ASN A 543 17.44 -14.89 -3.60
N GLN A 544 16.70 -14.09 -2.82
CA GLN A 544 15.60 -13.28 -3.33
C GLN A 544 16.09 -11.87 -3.68
N PRO A 545 15.64 -11.28 -4.81
CA PRO A 545 16.14 -9.99 -5.29
C PRO A 545 16.05 -8.85 -4.27
N PHE A 546 15.05 -8.88 -3.42
CA PHE A 546 14.84 -7.85 -2.38
C PHE A 546 15.98 -7.80 -1.36
N LEU A 547 16.42 -8.97 -0.86
CA LEU A 547 17.46 -9.04 0.17
C LEU A 547 18.88 -9.13 -0.39
N ALA A 548 19.06 -9.49 -1.65
CA ALA A 548 20.36 -9.41 -2.32
C ALA A 548 20.95 -7.99 -2.29
N ALA A 549 20.11 -6.97 -2.11
CA ALA A 549 20.51 -5.57 -2.01
C ALA A 549 20.68 -5.06 -0.57
N ILE A 550 20.31 -5.85 0.45
CA ILE A 550 20.45 -5.46 1.86
C ILE A 550 21.76 -6.03 2.41
N PRO A 551 22.61 -5.22 3.07
CA PRO A 551 23.82 -5.71 3.67
C PRO A 551 23.54 -6.86 4.66
N THR A 552 24.15 -8.00 4.43
CA THR A 552 24.04 -9.23 5.24
C THR A 552 24.31 -9.08 6.77
N PRO A 553 24.96 -8.02 7.27
CA PRO A 553 25.20 -7.89 8.71
C PRO A 553 23.98 -7.57 9.55
N LEU A 554 22.82 -7.21 8.95
CA LEU A 554 21.66 -6.78 9.72
C LEU A 554 20.86 -7.91 10.38
N GLY A 555 21.13 -9.17 10.07
CA GLY A 555 20.55 -10.24 10.86
C GLY A 555 20.19 -11.49 10.08
N ARG A 556 20.18 -12.61 10.81
CA ARG A 556 19.76 -13.94 10.36
C ARG A 556 18.26 -14.06 10.25
N SER A 557 17.56 -13.46 11.22
CA SER A 557 16.09 -13.51 11.26
C SER A 557 15.51 -12.23 11.82
N SER A 558 14.24 -12.02 11.53
CA SER A 558 13.45 -10.93 12.11
C SER A 558 12.10 -11.42 12.59
N THR A 559 11.68 -10.85 13.73
CA THR A 559 10.35 -11.07 14.30
C THR A 559 9.73 -9.75 14.67
N GLY A 560 8.43 -9.69 14.68
CA GLY A 560 7.73 -8.49 15.11
C GLY A 560 6.24 -8.70 15.26
N ASP A 561 5.60 -7.68 15.76
CA ASP A 561 4.16 -7.53 15.81
C ASP A 561 3.75 -6.17 15.26
N PHE A 562 2.52 -6.09 14.81
CA PHE A 562 1.95 -4.83 14.31
C PHE A 562 0.48 -4.72 14.67
N THR A 563 0.03 -3.48 14.80
CA THR A 563 -1.39 -3.15 14.93
C THR A 563 -1.67 -1.89 14.11
N ILE A 564 -2.65 -1.98 13.22
CA ILE A 564 -3.11 -0.89 12.37
C ILE A 564 -4.57 -0.62 12.71
N ARG A 565 -4.89 0.56 13.17
CA ARG A 565 -6.24 1.02 13.47
C ARG A 565 -6.68 2.01 12.41
N THR A 566 -7.72 1.67 11.66
CA THR A 566 -8.25 2.51 10.57
C THR A 566 -9.57 3.16 10.99
N GLY A 567 -9.71 4.46 10.70
CA GLY A 567 -10.92 5.22 11.03
C GLY A 567 -10.91 6.60 10.39
N LEU A 568 -11.12 7.65 11.18
CA LEU A 568 -10.93 9.03 10.74
C LEU A 568 -9.46 9.33 10.46
N ALA A 569 -8.56 8.70 11.18
CA ALA A 569 -7.13 8.64 10.93
C ALA A 569 -6.69 7.19 11.03
N THR A 570 -5.53 6.86 10.46
CA THR A 570 -4.93 5.53 10.58
C THR A 570 -3.76 5.59 11.56
N GLU A 571 -3.85 4.84 12.65
CA GLU A 571 -2.76 4.64 13.60
C GLU A 571 -2.06 3.32 13.27
N VAL A 572 -0.75 3.35 13.16
CA VAL A 572 0.10 2.18 12.94
C VAL A 572 1.06 2.07 14.12
N THR A 573 1.04 0.94 14.80
CA THR A 573 2.07 0.58 15.78
C THR A 573 2.71 -0.73 15.33
N ALA A 574 4.03 -0.80 15.36
CA ALA A 574 4.76 -2.02 15.03
C ALA A 574 6.03 -2.13 15.86
N THR A 575 6.38 -3.35 16.22
CA THR A 575 7.68 -3.67 16.81
C THR A 575 8.41 -4.65 15.90
N THR A 576 9.71 -4.50 15.81
CA THR A 576 10.57 -5.35 14.98
C THR A 576 11.83 -5.67 15.76
N LYS A 577 12.20 -6.94 15.83
CA LYS A 577 13.46 -7.40 16.36
C LYS A 577 14.21 -8.18 15.29
N LEU A 578 15.33 -7.65 14.88
CA LEU A 578 16.30 -8.33 14.00
C LEU A 578 17.32 -9.04 14.89
N ILE A 579 17.61 -10.29 14.59
CA ILE A 579 18.59 -11.11 15.31
C ILE A 579 19.74 -11.40 14.35
N GLY A 580 20.97 -11.06 14.73
CA GLY A 580 22.16 -11.27 13.94
C GLY A 580 22.57 -12.76 13.85
N HIS A 581 23.68 -13.02 13.14
CA HIS A 581 24.28 -14.37 13.05
C HIS A 581 24.82 -14.85 14.39
N THR A 582 25.17 -13.94 15.28
CA THR A 582 25.50 -14.22 16.69
C THR A 582 24.37 -13.69 17.57
N ALA A 583 24.10 -14.36 18.68
CA ALA A 583 23.06 -13.95 19.64
C ALA A 583 23.31 -12.55 20.26
N GLU A 584 24.53 -12.08 20.19
CA GLU A 584 24.95 -10.77 20.70
C GLU A 584 24.61 -9.60 19.74
N HIS A 585 24.18 -9.91 18.51
CA HIS A 585 23.83 -8.89 17.52
C HIS A 585 22.32 -8.80 17.36
N SER A 586 21.75 -7.67 17.67
CA SER A 586 20.33 -7.42 17.49
C SER A 586 20.02 -5.96 17.17
N VAL A 587 18.94 -5.76 16.41
CA VAL A 587 18.33 -4.45 16.17
C VAL A 587 16.86 -4.54 16.58
N THR A 588 16.46 -3.70 17.52
CA THR A 588 15.04 -3.60 17.93
C THR A 588 14.53 -2.22 17.55
N ALA A 589 13.42 -2.18 16.82
CA ALA A 589 12.75 -0.96 16.44
C ALA A 589 11.26 -1.04 16.82
N SER A 590 10.71 0.09 17.22
CA SER A 590 9.27 0.26 17.37
C SER A 590 8.83 1.42 16.50
N LEU A 591 7.74 1.26 15.78
CA LEU A 591 7.12 2.30 14.97
C LEU A 591 5.79 2.68 15.61
N ARG A 592 5.58 3.97 15.77
CA ARG A 592 4.24 4.53 15.97
C ARG A 592 4.03 5.62 14.93
N ALA A 593 2.99 5.46 14.10
CA ALA A 593 2.67 6.40 13.05
C ALA A 593 1.18 6.73 13.03
N TYR A 594 0.87 7.97 12.71
CA TYR A 594 -0.49 8.47 12.50
C TYR A 594 -0.59 9.02 11.08
N LEU A 595 -1.51 8.44 10.30
CA LEU A 595 -1.81 8.87 8.94
C LEU A 595 -3.13 9.65 9.00
N ASP A 596 -3.10 10.90 8.58
CA ASP A 596 -4.28 11.74 8.50
C ASP A 596 -5.08 11.50 7.20
N ALA A 597 -6.27 12.07 7.12
CA ALA A 597 -7.13 11.96 5.95
C ALA A 597 -6.58 12.67 4.69
N PHE A 598 -5.56 13.51 4.83
CA PHE A 598 -4.94 14.28 3.75
C PHE A 598 -3.64 13.64 3.26
N GLY A 599 -3.25 12.49 3.83
CA GLY A 599 -2.04 11.77 3.48
C GLY A 599 -0.78 12.29 4.18
N GLY A 600 -0.93 13.08 5.24
CA GLY A 600 0.13 13.40 6.17
C GLY A 600 0.41 12.23 7.11
N VAL A 601 1.67 12.03 7.45
CA VAL A 601 2.11 10.98 8.38
C VAL A 601 2.97 11.60 9.47
N GLU A 602 2.55 11.46 10.70
CA GLU A 602 3.38 11.72 11.88
C GLU A 602 3.94 10.40 12.37
N PHE A 603 5.22 10.33 12.65
CA PHE A 603 5.87 9.09 13.08
C PHE A 603 6.86 9.27 14.22
N LYS A 604 7.01 8.20 15.00
CA LYS A 604 8.02 8.04 16.03
C LYS A 604 8.60 6.64 15.96
N VAL A 605 9.92 6.54 15.85
CA VAL A 605 10.66 5.29 15.69
C VAL A 605 11.83 5.25 16.66
N PRO A 606 11.63 4.81 17.91
CA PRO A 606 12.76 4.41 18.76
C PRO A 606 13.42 3.15 18.21
N LEU A 607 14.73 3.15 18.18
CA LEU A 607 15.59 2.12 17.62
C LEU A 607 16.76 1.83 18.57
N THR A 608 17.00 0.56 18.85
CA THR A 608 18.17 0.09 19.61
C THR A 608 18.95 -0.89 18.77
N VAL A 609 20.24 -0.62 18.58
CA VAL A 609 21.20 -1.48 17.87
C VAL A 609 22.19 -2.00 18.87
N THR A 610 22.38 -3.31 18.93
CA THR A 610 23.33 -3.96 19.84
C THR A 610 24.26 -4.86 19.02
N PHE A 611 25.58 -4.68 19.18
CA PHE A 611 26.61 -5.57 18.63
C PHE A 611 27.65 -5.84 19.70
N GLY A 612 27.61 -7.05 20.28
CA GLY A 612 28.42 -7.41 21.44
C GLY A 612 28.12 -6.50 22.63
N SER A 613 29.15 -5.87 23.18
CA SER A 613 29.02 -4.93 24.30
C SER A 613 28.60 -3.52 23.90
N LYS A 614 28.55 -3.22 22.58
CA LYS A 614 28.21 -1.89 22.07
C LYS A 614 26.71 -1.77 21.81
N GLN A 615 26.14 -0.69 22.30
CA GLN A 615 24.72 -0.39 22.11
C GLN A 615 24.55 1.04 21.60
N THR A 616 23.66 1.20 20.65
CA THR A 616 23.22 2.49 20.10
C THR A 616 21.73 2.63 20.30
N ASN A 617 21.31 3.72 20.95
CA ASN A 617 19.90 4.09 21.13
C ASN A 617 19.61 5.35 20.32
N LEU A 618 18.69 5.23 19.37
CA LEU A 618 18.24 6.29 18.49
C LEU A 618 16.71 6.45 18.58
N SER A 619 16.23 7.63 18.29
CA SER A 619 14.82 7.89 18.08
C SER A 619 14.67 8.83 16.90
N ALA A 620 13.93 8.42 15.88
CA ALA A 620 13.52 9.26 14.78
C ALA A 620 12.06 9.69 15.01
N ASN A 621 11.82 10.99 15.03
CA ASN A 621 10.48 11.56 15.16
C ASN A 621 10.28 12.54 14.03
N GLY A 622 9.07 12.63 13.50
CA GLY A 622 8.83 13.59 12.43
C GLY A 622 7.46 13.46 11.78
N GLN A 623 7.30 14.25 10.78
CA GLN A 623 6.13 14.26 9.94
C GLN A 623 6.53 14.30 8.46
N TRP A 624 5.76 13.65 7.64
CA TRP A 624 5.86 13.82 6.21
C TRP A 624 4.47 13.96 5.59
N ALA A 625 4.38 14.71 4.50
CA ALA A 625 3.15 14.91 3.77
C ALA A 625 3.39 14.87 2.27
N LYS A 626 2.42 14.37 1.51
CA LYS A 626 2.40 14.53 0.06
C LYS A 626 2.11 16.00 -0.27
N ALA A 627 3.13 16.77 -0.62
CA ALA A 627 2.96 18.13 -1.13
C ALA A 627 3.15 18.12 -2.64
N LYS A 628 2.25 18.73 -3.39
CA LYS A 628 2.50 18.93 -4.84
C LYS A 628 3.40 20.15 -5.03
N PRO A 629 4.54 20.01 -5.68
CA PRO A 629 5.11 18.77 -6.23
C PRO A 629 6.20 18.18 -5.32
N GLY A 630 6.01 17.00 -4.76
CA GLY A 630 7.01 16.27 -3.98
C GLY A 630 6.49 15.75 -2.65
N ARG A 631 7.40 15.30 -1.81
CA ARG A 631 7.13 14.80 -0.46
C ARG A 631 7.83 15.70 0.55
N HIS A 632 7.08 16.33 1.43
CA HIS A 632 7.66 17.18 2.48
C HIS A 632 7.99 16.35 3.71
N LEU A 633 9.25 16.43 4.18
CA LEU A 633 9.75 15.74 5.38
C LEU A 633 10.24 16.78 6.39
N ASP A 634 9.72 16.75 7.62
CA ASP A 634 10.29 17.43 8.77
C ASP A 634 10.49 16.40 9.87
N ALA A 635 11.75 16.07 10.13
CA ALA A 635 12.10 14.99 11.03
C ALA A 635 13.30 15.34 11.90
N GLU A 636 13.38 14.70 13.06
CA GLU A 636 14.48 14.82 14.00
C GLU A 636 14.97 13.43 14.40
N LEU A 637 16.28 13.23 14.29
CA LEU A 637 16.99 12.04 14.75
C LEU A 637 17.73 12.39 16.05
N THR A 638 17.38 11.73 17.13
CA THR A 638 18.01 11.91 18.44
C THR A 638 18.71 10.63 18.89
N GLY A 639 19.82 10.74 19.59
CA GLY A 639 20.55 9.59 20.15
C GLY A 639 21.36 9.94 21.38
N VAL A 640 21.41 9.04 22.36
CA VAL A 640 22.17 9.26 23.59
C VAL A 640 23.60 8.74 23.45
N GLU A 641 23.75 7.47 23.13
CA GLU A 641 25.03 6.84 22.82
C GLU A 641 24.93 6.18 21.45
N VAL A 642 25.76 6.62 20.52
CA VAL A 642 25.69 6.24 19.12
C VAL A 642 27.05 5.81 18.64
N GLU A 643 27.16 4.58 18.14
CA GLU A 643 28.33 4.06 17.46
C GLU A 643 28.24 4.42 15.96
N LEU A 644 29.25 4.99 15.38
CA LEU A 644 29.28 5.38 13.96
C LEU A 644 29.07 4.19 13.02
N ASP A 645 29.67 3.04 13.39
CA ASP A 645 29.53 1.80 12.63
C ASP A 645 28.07 1.35 12.56
N HIS A 646 27.30 1.54 13.63
CA HIS A 646 25.86 1.23 13.67
C HIS A 646 25.04 2.18 12.78
N LEU A 647 25.38 3.49 12.79
CA LEU A 647 24.75 4.46 11.89
C LEU A 647 25.04 4.15 10.43
N SER A 648 26.28 3.79 10.09
CA SER A 648 26.66 3.46 8.72
C SER A 648 25.91 2.22 8.20
N LEU A 649 25.74 1.20 9.05
CA LEU A 649 24.94 0.02 8.75
C LEU A 649 23.47 0.36 8.52
N LEU A 650 22.88 1.18 9.39
CA LEU A 650 21.48 1.62 9.23
C LEU A 650 21.30 2.46 7.97
N ALA A 651 22.20 3.40 7.73
CA ALA A 651 22.18 4.23 6.53
C ALA A 651 22.30 3.39 5.26
N GLY A 652 23.20 2.40 5.26
CA GLY A 652 23.37 1.44 4.17
C GLY A 652 22.10 0.62 3.91
N ALA A 653 21.44 0.15 4.96
CA ALA A 653 20.19 -0.59 4.86
C ALA A 653 19.03 0.25 4.30
N VAL A 654 18.88 1.48 4.79
CA VAL A 654 17.85 2.43 4.30
C VAL A 654 18.11 2.81 2.84
N ALA A 655 19.35 3.08 2.47
CA ALA A 655 19.74 3.40 1.11
C ALA A 655 19.49 2.22 0.15
N ALA A 656 19.86 1.00 0.54
CA ALA A 656 19.60 -0.20 -0.22
C ALA A 656 18.10 -0.44 -0.42
N TRP A 657 17.29 -0.19 0.60
CA TRP A 657 15.83 -0.26 0.50
C TRP A 657 15.27 0.80 -0.47
N GLY A 658 15.87 1.99 -0.51
CA GLY A 658 15.57 3.04 -1.49
C GLY A 658 16.09 2.76 -2.91
N GLY A 659 16.84 1.66 -3.12
CA GLY A 659 17.48 1.33 -4.40
C GLY A 659 18.79 2.07 -4.65
N VAL A 660 19.37 2.68 -3.61
CA VAL A 660 20.63 3.41 -3.65
C VAL A 660 21.72 2.58 -2.99
N THR A 661 22.83 2.37 -3.68
CA THR A 661 24.03 1.73 -3.09
C THR A 661 24.93 2.82 -2.55
N LEU A 662 25.02 2.96 -1.23
CA LEU A 662 26.02 3.80 -0.60
C LEU A 662 27.36 3.06 -0.60
N PRO A 663 28.48 3.72 -0.97
CA PRO A 663 29.78 3.11 -0.80
C PRO A 663 30.02 2.85 0.68
N ALA A 664 30.55 1.66 1.00
CA ALA A 664 30.90 1.32 2.36
C ALA A 664 32.01 2.27 2.86
N LEU A 665 31.73 3.03 3.91
CA LEU A 665 32.66 4.00 4.47
C LEU A 665 33.93 3.36 5.04
N ASP A 666 33.91 2.03 5.33
CA ASP A 666 35.01 1.33 6.03
C ASP A 666 35.42 -0.02 5.41
N ARG A 667 34.94 -0.40 4.25
CA ARG A 667 35.41 -1.64 3.61
C ARG A 667 36.49 -1.35 2.59
N VAL A 668 37.74 -1.70 2.96
CA VAL A 668 38.79 -1.99 2.01
C VAL A 668 38.31 -3.06 1.04
N SER A 669 37.84 -2.65 -0.13
CA SER A 669 37.62 -3.57 -1.22
C SER A 669 38.95 -4.17 -1.66
N PRO A 670 39.11 -5.50 -1.70
CA PRO A 670 40.25 -6.08 -2.41
C PRO A 670 40.11 -5.66 -3.88
N ALA A 671 41.27 -5.32 -4.45
CA ALA A 671 41.52 -4.83 -5.81
C ALA A 671 40.36 -4.81 -6.77
N ALA A 672 39.92 -3.61 -7.16
CA ALA A 672 38.83 -3.32 -8.04
C ALA A 672 38.91 -4.18 -9.33
N SER A 673 37.91 -5.06 -9.50
CA SER A 673 37.44 -5.41 -10.84
C SER A 673 37.07 -4.12 -11.56
N PRO A 674 37.31 -3.98 -12.87
CA PRO A 674 37.01 -2.79 -13.63
C PRO A 674 35.52 -2.46 -13.39
N ALA A 675 35.25 -1.29 -12.85
CA ALA A 675 33.90 -0.83 -12.53
C ALA A 675 33.04 -0.91 -13.81
N PRO A 676 31.86 -1.51 -13.74
CA PRO A 676 30.92 -1.43 -14.86
C PRO A 676 30.71 0.04 -15.21
N ALA A 677 30.57 0.35 -16.51
CA ALA A 677 30.40 1.71 -16.99
C ALA A 677 29.39 2.46 -16.10
N ALA A 678 29.84 3.56 -15.50
CA ALA A 678 29.07 4.28 -14.50
C ALA A 678 27.77 4.77 -15.12
N THR A 679 26.66 4.15 -14.74
CA THR A 679 25.33 4.62 -15.15
C THR A 679 25.06 5.98 -14.52
N ARG A 680 24.63 6.92 -15.35
CA ARG A 680 24.28 8.27 -14.92
C ARG A 680 23.00 8.23 -14.08
N ASP A 681 23.00 8.92 -12.95
CA ASP A 681 21.80 9.07 -12.13
C ASP A 681 20.79 10.00 -12.83
N ALA A 682 19.56 9.52 -13.00
CA ALA A 682 18.48 10.31 -13.58
C ALA A 682 17.78 11.21 -12.55
N ARG A 683 18.02 10.98 -11.26
CA ARG A 683 17.39 11.68 -10.14
C ARG A 683 18.40 11.91 -9.01
N PRO A 684 18.17 12.94 -8.17
CA PRO A 684 19.04 13.16 -7.01
C PRO A 684 18.89 12.03 -5.97
N LEU A 685 19.92 11.84 -5.15
CA LEU A 685 19.97 10.83 -4.07
C LEU A 685 18.74 10.90 -3.13
N TRP A 686 18.25 12.09 -2.86
CA TRP A 686 17.06 12.31 -2.01
C TRP A 686 15.73 12.24 -2.76
N GLY A 687 15.73 11.94 -4.05
CA GLY A 687 14.54 11.80 -4.88
C GLY A 687 13.65 13.05 -4.90
N ASP A 688 12.38 12.89 -4.62
CA ASP A 688 11.38 13.97 -4.59
C ASP A 688 11.17 14.55 -3.18
N TRP A 689 12.02 14.20 -2.22
CA TRP A 689 11.91 14.69 -0.86
C TRP A 689 12.38 16.14 -0.75
N ILE A 690 11.59 16.96 -0.06
CA ILE A 690 11.91 18.34 0.33
C ILE A 690 11.66 18.48 1.82
N GLY A 691 12.39 19.36 2.50
CA GLY A 691 12.15 19.62 3.92
C GLY A 691 13.42 19.59 4.76
N ARG A 692 13.30 19.14 6.00
CA ARG A 692 14.40 19.23 6.97
C ARG A 692 14.51 17.97 7.81
N LEU A 693 15.74 17.45 7.93
CA LEU A 693 16.10 16.37 8.84
C LEU A 693 17.11 16.90 9.85
N LYS A 694 16.67 17.18 11.07
CA LYS A 694 17.54 17.56 12.19
C LYS A 694 18.15 16.31 12.80
N PHE A 695 19.36 16.41 13.29
CA PHE A 695 19.97 15.37 14.11
C PHE A 695 20.60 15.97 15.35
N ASN A 696 20.48 15.23 16.47
CA ASN A 696 20.99 15.64 17.77
C ASN A 696 21.42 14.37 18.52
N LEU A 697 22.75 14.12 18.51
CA LEU A 697 23.36 12.96 19.13
C LEU A 697 24.18 13.45 20.31
N TYR A 698 23.80 13.02 21.50
CA TYR A 698 24.51 13.45 22.71
C TYR A 698 25.95 12.97 22.72
N ARG A 699 26.21 11.71 22.31
CA ARG A 699 27.52 11.11 22.22
C ARG A 699 27.62 10.22 20.97
N LEU A 700 28.58 10.51 20.10
CA LEU A 700 28.91 9.71 18.92
C LEU A 700 30.28 9.11 19.12
N ARG A 701 30.38 7.79 19.06
CA ARG A 701 31.65 7.05 19.14
C ARG A 701 32.05 6.57 17.75
N THR A 702 33.27 6.86 17.41
CA THR A 702 33.98 6.28 16.27
C THR A 702 34.99 5.24 16.79
N PRO A 703 35.59 4.41 15.96
CA PRO A 703 36.61 3.45 16.40
C PRO A 703 37.81 4.11 17.13
N THR A 704 38.09 5.35 16.86
CA THR A 704 39.26 6.06 17.36
C THR A 704 38.95 7.23 18.29
N GLN A 705 37.71 7.76 18.27
CA GLN A 705 37.39 9.01 18.93
C GLN A 705 35.94 9.03 19.42
N GLU A 706 35.69 9.90 20.40
CA GLU A 706 34.36 10.17 20.93
C GLU A 706 33.99 11.64 20.73
N TRP A 707 32.81 11.88 20.20
CA TRP A 707 32.25 13.21 19.92
C TRP A 707 31.00 13.43 20.76
N ASN A 708 30.93 14.56 21.43
CA ASN A 708 29.75 14.99 22.21
C ASN A 708 28.98 16.07 21.46
N GLU A 709 27.71 16.21 21.76
CA GLU A 709 26.84 17.30 21.25
C GLU A 709 26.83 17.38 19.69
N VAL A 710 26.82 16.25 19.04
CA VAL A 710 26.76 16.19 17.57
C VAL A 710 25.40 16.60 17.09
N ALA A 711 25.27 17.77 16.48
CA ALA A 711 23.99 18.30 16.04
C ALA A 711 24.11 19.02 14.70
N GLY A 712 23.00 19.12 14.00
CA GLY A 712 22.89 19.80 12.71
C GLY A 712 21.55 19.53 12.04
N ALA A 713 21.42 20.00 10.82
CA ALA A 713 20.24 19.73 10.01
C ALA A 713 20.61 19.51 8.54
N PHE A 714 20.05 18.48 7.94
CA PHE A 714 20.02 18.33 6.50
C PHE A 714 18.77 19.02 5.95
N VAL A 715 18.97 19.96 5.05
CA VAL A 715 17.89 20.66 4.34
C VAL A 715 17.82 20.10 2.93
N LEU A 716 16.69 19.48 2.63
CA LEU A 716 16.41 18.85 1.35
C LEU A 716 15.62 19.85 0.47
N ALA A 717 16.18 20.19 -0.67
CA ALA A 717 15.50 20.94 -1.71
C ALA A 717 15.49 20.08 -3.00
N ARG A 718 14.74 20.47 -4.01
CA ARG A 718 14.63 19.68 -5.25
C ARG A 718 15.97 19.38 -5.91
N THR A 719 16.87 20.37 -5.91
CA THR A 719 18.16 20.31 -6.60
C THR A 719 19.34 20.33 -5.65
N SER A 720 19.11 20.32 -4.33
CA SER A 720 20.21 20.39 -3.36
C SER A 720 19.86 19.74 -2.03
N LEU A 721 20.87 19.11 -1.44
CA LEU A 721 20.90 18.63 -0.06
C LEU A 721 21.97 19.45 0.67
N ARG A 722 21.59 20.19 1.70
CA ARG A 722 22.52 21.03 2.46
C ARG A 722 22.61 20.57 3.91
N LEU A 723 23.83 20.51 4.41
CA LEU A 723 24.09 20.39 5.85
C LEU A 723 24.22 21.80 6.43
N GLU A 724 23.34 22.16 7.37
CA GLU A 724 23.31 23.45 8.05
C GLU A 724 23.61 23.27 9.53
N GLY A 725 24.43 24.15 10.08
CA GLY A 725 24.70 24.23 11.52
C GLY A 725 25.30 22.94 12.11
N GLY A 726 26.04 22.18 11.30
CA GLY A 726 26.72 20.98 11.77
C GLY A 726 27.72 21.34 12.85
N ARG A 727 27.63 20.71 14.03
CA ARG A 727 28.53 20.94 15.15
C ARG A 727 28.75 19.69 15.95
N ALA A 728 29.96 19.59 16.53
CA ALA A 728 30.29 18.51 17.46
C ALA A 728 31.42 18.99 18.39
N VAL A 729 31.60 18.34 19.52
CA VAL A 729 32.70 18.60 20.47
C VAL A 729 33.48 17.31 20.66
N LEU A 730 34.74 17.32 20.34
CA LEU A 730 35.61 16.16 20.56
C LEU A 730 35.80 15.94 22.08
N ALA A 731 35.40 14.77 22.56
CA ALA A 731 35.45 14.45 23.98
C ALA A 731 36.88 14.47 24.53
N PRO A 732 37.11 14.88 25.78
CA PRO A 732 38.39 14.78 26.40
C PRO A 732 38.82 13.32 26.48
N PRO A 733 40.13 13.00 26.30
CA PRO A 733 40.65 11.68 26.54
C PRO A 733 40.38 11.30 28.00
N ARG A 734 40.07 10.01 28.25
CA ARG A 734 40.00 9.53 29.64
C ARG A 734 41.27 9.94 30.39
N PRO A 735 41.14 10.47 31.61
CA PRO A 735 42.34 10.86 32.36
C PRO A 735 43.23 9.63 32.49
N LEU A 736 44.46 9.73 31.95
CA LEU A 736 45.53 8.79 32.30
C LEU A 736 45.78 8.95 33.79
N PRO A 737 45.86 7.88 34.56
CA PRO A 737 46.23 8.02 35.95
C PRO A 737 47.59 8.68 36.04
N ASP A 738 47.66 9.77 36.81
CA ASP A 738 48.84 10.47 37.26
C ASP A 738 49.86 11.03 36.24
N ARG A 739 49.41 12.00 35.42
CA ARG A 739 50.35 13.07 35.03
C ARG A 739 50.19 14.24 36.00
N ILE A 740 51.22 14.48 36.79
CA ILE A 740 51.38 15.67 37.65
C ILE A 740 51.18 16.90 36.78
N THR A 741 50.03 17.50 36.80
CA THR A 741 49.78 18.83 36.26
C THR A 741 50.61 19.82 37.06
N ARG A 742 51.59 20.44 36.45
CA ARG A 742 52.32 21.54 37.08
C ARG A 742 51.31 22.63 37.47
N PRO A 743 51.28 23.02 38.75
CA PRO A 743 50.45 24.13 39.21
C PRO A 743 50.98 25.42 38.58
N GLY A 744 50.14 26.12 37.85
CA GLY A 744 50.41 27.46 37.39
C GLY A 744 49.93 27.92 36.03
N SER A 745 49.50 27.04 35.14
CA SER A 745 48.90 27.50 33.89
C SER A 745 47.34 27.41 33.98
N ARG A 746 46.69 28.52 34.14
CA ARG A 746 45.26 28.68 33.79
C ARG A 746 45.14 28.55 32.24
N ALA A 747 45.35 27.37 31.70
CA ALA A 747 45.05 27.11 30.31
C ALA A 747 43.56 27.08 30.15
N GLU A 748 43.01 27.97 29.34
CA GLU A 748 41.63 27.94 28.87
C GLU A 748 41.30 26.52 28.39
N PRO A 749 40.15 25.92 28.82
CA PRO A 749 39.84 24.53 28.40
C PRO A 749 39.82 24.45 26.86
N PRO A 750 40.31 23.38 26.28
CA PRO A 750 40.31 23.20 24.83
C PRO A 750 38.90 23.28 24.31
N ARG A 751 38.65 24.11 23.30
CA ARG A 751 37.29 24.26 22.72
C ARG A 751 36.87 23.02 21.94
N ASN A 752 37.81 22.32 21.32
CA ASN A 752 37.60 21.03 20.60
C ASN A 752 36.33 20.98 19.76
N ARG A 753 35.88 22.11 19.26
CA ARG A 753 34.60 22.26 18.57
C ARG A 753 34.80 22.02 17.06
N LEU A 754 34.02 21.11 16.52
CA LEU A 754 33.82 20.91 15.10
C LEU A 754 32.61 21.69 14.63
N THR A 755 32.75 22.42 13.54
CA THR A 755 31.64 22.96 12.76
C THR A 755 31.73 22.42 11.33
N ALA A 756 30.60 22.12 10.71
CA ALA A 756 30.58 21.59 9.35
C ALA A 756 29.35 22.11 8.59
N GLU A 757 29.57 22.48 7.36
CA GLU A 757 28.54 22.89 6.40
C GLU A 757 28.83 22.27 5.05
N GLY A 758 27.80 22.01 4.25
CA GLY A 758 28.03 21.45 2.94
C GLY A 758 26.76 21.43 2.08
N THR A 759 26.98 21.35 0.79
CA THR A 759 25.90 21.26 -0.21
C THR A 759 26.25 20.22 -1.24
N LEU A 760 25.35 19.29 -1.45
CA LEU A 760 25.33 18.38 -2.59
C LEU A 760 24.23 18.85 -3.52
N SER A 761 24.57 19.35 -4.70
CA SER A 761 23.63 19.78 -5.73
C SER A 761 23.48 18.72 -6.82
N PHE A 762 22.32 18.72 -7.46
CA PHE A 762 21.99 17.85 -8.58
C PHE A 762 21.37 18.66 -9.71
N GLU A 763 21.97 18.57 -10.88
CA GLU A 763 21.50 19.24 -12.11
C GLU A 763 21.39 18.20 -13.23
N ALA A 764 20.18 17.77 -13.55
CA ALA A 764 19.93 16.68 -14.50
C ALA A 764 20.47 16.96 -15.92
N ALA A 765 20.56 18.24 -16.33
CA ALA A 765 21.04 18.65 -17.64
C ALA A 765 22.59 18.69 -17.76
N ALA A 766 23.31 18.79 -16.60
CA ALA A 766 24.75 18.88 -16.60
C ALA A 766 25.41 17.54 -16.97
N GLU A 767 26.56 17.56 -17.61
CA GLU A 767 27.32 16.36 -18.00
C GLU A 767 27.64 15.49 -16.76
N GLU A 768 28.02 16.13 -15.65
CA GLU A 768 28.17 15.53 -14.32
C GLU A 768 27.11 16.13 -13.38
N PRO A 769 25.96 15.45 -13.19
CA PRO A 769 24.82 16.01 -12.49
C PRO A 769 25.04 16.27 -11.00
N HIS A 770 25.95 15.54 -10.35
CA HIS A 770 26.22 15.72 -8.93
C HIS A 770 27.42 16.63 -8.70
N ARG A 771 27.27 17.63 -7.81
CA ARG A 771 28.33 18.53 -7.36
C ARG A 771 28.32 18.64 -5.85
N LEU A 772 29.44 18.38 -5.20
CA LEU A 772 29.63 18.45 -3.75
C LEU A 772 30.54 19.62 -3.40
N GLN A 773 30.14 20.40 -2.41
CA GLN A 773 30.96 21.41 -1.75
C GLN A 773 30.69 21.33 -0.26
N ALA A 774 31.73 21.12 0.55
CA ALA A 774 31.60 21.09 2.00
C ALA A 774 32.83 21.71 2.67
N THR A 775 32.62 22.29 3.83
CA THR A 775 33.63 22.87 4.67
C THR A 775 33.43 22.38 6.10
N ALA A 776 34.51 21.94 6.73
CA ALA A 776 34.50 21.58 8.13
C ALA A 776 35.67 22.33 8.83
N ALA A 777 35.38 22.90 9.97
CA ALA A 777 36.39 23.55 10.80
C ALA A 777 36.39 22.91 12.20
N LEU A 778 37.59 22.51 12.64
CA LEU A 778 37.83 21.93 13.95
C LEU A 778 38.69 22.89 14.73
N ASP A 779 38.21 23.42 15.81
CA ASP A 779 38.86 24.50 16.56
C ASP A 779 39.61 23.98 17.80
N ALA A 780 40.85 24.39 17.92
CA ALA A 780 41.70 24.22 19.10
C ALA A 780 41.83 22.79 19.64
N VAL A 781 42.03 21.81 18.73
CA VAL A 781 42.22 20.41 19.10
C VAL A 781 43.63 20.16 19.60
N ASP A 782 43.74 19.48 20.72
CA ASP A 782 45.02 19.02 21.25
C ASP A 782 45.57 17.89 20.37
N SER A 783 46.72 18.11 19.71
CA SER A 783 47.40 17.15 18.83
C SER A 783 47.84 15.88 19.55
N ALA A 784 48.06 15.93 20.85
CA ALA A 784 48.38 14.76 21.66
C ALA A 784 47.32 13.65 21.55
N ARG A 785 46.09 14.02 21.28
CA ARG A 785 44.97 13.07 21.07
C ARG A 785 45.08 12.26 19.78
N LEU A 786 45.68 12.80 18.75
CA LEU A 786 45.87 12.11 17.47
C LEU A 786 46.89 10.99 17.56
N PHE A 787 47.81 11.03 18.58
CA PHE A 787 48.97 10.18 18.69
C PHE A 787 48.98 9.19 19.89
N THR A 788 47.97 9.21 20.79
CA THR A 788 48.07 8.59 22.14
C THR A 788 47.59 7.16 22.33
N ALA A 789 47.29 6.37 21.35
CA ALA A 789 46.69 5.06 21.67
C ALA A 789 47.71 3.93 21.95
N ALA A 790 48.99 4.03 21.55
CA ALA A 790 49.88 2.88 21.61
C ALA A 790 51.16 3.04 22.46
N GLN A 791 51.51 4.23 22.92
CA GLN A 791 52.80 4.45 23.64
C GLN A 791 52.66 5.42 24.83
N ALA A 792 52.15 4.89 25.94
CA ALA A 792 52.06 5.65 27.21
C ALA A 792 53.40 6.06 27.80
N SER A 793 54.53 5.71 27.17
CA SER A 793 55.87 5.95 27.68
C SER A 793 56.74 6.94 26.91
N ARG A 794 56.29 7.49 25.78
CA ARG A 794 57.03 8.49 25.00
C ARG A 794 56.25 9.77 24.80
N ASP A 795 56.97 10.90 24.92
CA ASP A 795 56.41 12.20 24.58
C ASP A 795 55.99 12.23 23.09
N PRO A 796 54.80 12.75 22.74
CA PRO A 796 54.36 12.83 21.37
C PRO A 796 55.29 13.66 20.50
N ALA A 797 55.44 13.29 19.24
CA ALA A 797 56.35 13.99 18.31
C ALA A 797 55.89 15.43 18.04
N ILE A 798 54.61 15.72 18.16
CA ILE A 798 54.00 17.04 17.97
C ILE A 798 52.99 17.25 19.10
N GLU A 799 53.18 18.32 19.88
CA GLU A 799 52.24 18.80 20.88
C GLU A 799 51.80 20.20 20.52
N GLY A 800 50.55 20.47 20.65
CA GLY A 800 49.99 21.80 20.41
C GLY A 800 48.47 21.75 20.21
N ARG A 801 47.86 22.92 20.16
CA ARG A 801 46.45 23.09 19.84
C ARG A 801 46.34 23.50 18.39
N PHE A 802 45.73 22.64 17.60
CA PHE A 802 45.55 22.87 16.17
C PHE A 802 44.11 23.21 15.83
N SER A 803 43.90 24.27 15.06
CA SER A 803 42.65 24.52 14.33
C SER A 803 42.84 23.99 12.91
N VAL A 804 41.86 23.26 12.44
CA VAL A 804 41.87 22.61 11.13
C VAL A 804 40.67 23.07 10.33
N VAL A 805 40.89 23.55 9.13
CA VAL A 805 39.81 23.83 8.16
C VAL A 805 40.00 22.85 7.00
N ALA A 806 38.98 22.08 6.73
CA ALA A 806 38.90 21.14 5.62
C ALA A 806 37.86 21.57 4.62
N THR A 807 38.23 21.62 3.34
CA THR A 807 37.27 21.82 2.24
C THR A 807 37.21 20.57 1.38
N LEU A 808 36.02 20.19 1.00
CA LEU A 808 35.73 19.01 0.20
C LEU A 808 34.96 19.44 -1.04
N THR A 809 35.45 19.12 -2.23
CA THR A 809 34.76 19.40 -3.51
C THR A 809 34.77 18.16 -4.40
N GLY A 810 33.76 18.02 -5.25
CA GLY A 810 33.73 16.92 -6.19
C GLY A 810 32.58 17.06 -7.19
N THR A 811 32.72 16.36 -8.32
CA THR A 811 31.67 16.23 -9.34
C THR A 811 31.61 14.79 -9.84
N GLY A 812 30.47 14.38 -10.37
CA GLY A 812 30.33 13.03 -10.91
C GLY A 812 28.97 12.74 -11.56
N VAL A 813 28.96 11.72 -12.39
CA VAL A 813 27.71 11.26 -13.06
C VAL A 813 26.79 10.52 -12.08
N ASN A 814 27.35 10.00 -10.99
CA ASN A 814 26.64 9.37 -9.87
C ASN A 814 27.43 9.60 -8.56
N VAL A 815 26.79 9.30 -7.43
CA VAL A 815 27.40 9.50 -6.10
C VAL A 815 28.69 8.70 -5.90
N PRO A 816 28.80 7.42 -6.28
CA PRO A 816 30.07 6.70 -6.20
C PRO A 816 31.21 7.36 -6.96
N GLN A 817 30.98 7.84 -8.19
CA GLN A 817 32.00 8.52 -8.99
C GLN A 817 32.38 9.87 -8.38
N LEU A 818 31.39 10.63 -7.89
CA LEU A 818 31.66 11.89 -7.18
C LEU A 818 32.59 11.67 -6.00
N LEU A 819 32.33 10.65 -5.18
CA LEU A 819 33.17 10.31 -4.04
C LEU A 819 34.56 9.80 -4.46
N ALA A 820 34.63 9.06 -5.57
CA ALA A 820 35.91 8.58 -6.13
C ALA A 820 36.78 9.70 -6.72
N ARG A 821 36.19 10.83 -7.08
CA ARG A 821 36.90 11.99 -7.67
C ARG A 821 36.98 13.20 -6.75
N ARG A 822 36.54 13.04 -5.48
CA ARG A 822 36.55 14.13 -4.52
C ARG A 822 37.94 14.70 -4.30
N GLN A 823 38.01 15.99 -4.13
CA GLN A 823 39.23 16.72 -3.77
C GLN A 823 39.05 17.27 -2.37
N GLU A 824 40.05 17.04 -1.54
CA GLU A 824 40.10 17.48 -0.16
C GLU A 824 41.25 18.42 0.03
N THR A 825 41.04 19.57 0.66
CA THR A 825 42.09 20.53 1.05
C THR A 825 41.99 20.74 2.54
N PHE A 826 43.12 20.65 3.21
CA PHE A 826 43.25 20.82 4.65
C PHE A 826 44.19 21.98 4.95
N GLN A 827 43.78 22.86 5.82
CA GLN A 827 44.59 23.94 6.38
C GLN A 827 44.62 23.75 7.89
N LEU A 828 45.83 23.54 8.43
CA LEU A 828 46.04 23.40 9.85
C LEU A 828 46.82 24.62 10.33
N ALA A 829 46.43 25.16 11.48
CA ALA A 829 47.12 26.26 12.15
C ALA A 829 47.21 26.01 13.65
N SER A 830 48.35 26.36 14.24
CA SER A 830 48.55 26.34 15.69
C SER A 830 49.37 27.54 16.12
N GLN A 831 49.02 28.15 17.23
CA GLN A 831 49.66 29.36 17.77
C GLN A 831 50.74 29.03 18.78
N SER A 832 50.79 27.81 19.33
CA SER A 832 51.85 27.41 20.26
C SER A 832 51.91 25.91 20.42
N GLY A 833 53.09 25.38 20.59
CA GLY A 833 53.27 23.95 20.82
C GLY A 833 54.73 23.54 20.86
N VAL A 834 54.95 22.24 20.82
CA VAL A 834 56.28 21.65 20.86
C VAL A 834 56.43 20.60 19.75
N ILE A 835 57.54 20.65 19.01
CA ILE A 835 57.85 19.65 17.99
C ILE A 835 59.13 18.95 18.38
N ARG A 836 59.10 17.62 18.39
CA ARG A 836 60.20 16.74 18.70
C ARG A 836 60.64 15.91 17.48
N LEU A 837 60.27 16.32 16.28
CA LEU A 837 60.61 15.62 15.04
C LEU A 837 62.12 15.52 14.80
N LEU A 838 62.87 16.49 15.27
CA LEU A 838 64.35 16.59 15.12
C LEU A 838 65.11 16.09 16.33
N ARG A 839 64.45 15.47 17.30
CA ARG A 839 65.10 14.82 18.43
C ARG A 839 65.97 13.70 17.90
N SER A 840 67.33 13.86 18.11
CA SER A 840 68.30 12.88 17.66
C SER A 840 69.07 12.35 18.84
N ASP A 841 69.40 11.06 18.86
CA ASP A 841 70.27 10.43 19.82
C ASP A 841 71.73 10.64 19.44
N VAL A 842 72.11 11.82 18.92
CA VAL A 842 73.45 12.17 18.46
C VAL A 842 74.32 12.41 19.62
N ALA A 843 73.88 13.08 20.68
CA ALA A 843 74.69 13.36 21.85
C ALA A 843 75.23 12.09 22.55
N PRO A 844 74.37 11.04 22.83
CA PRO A 844 74.88 9.76 23.32
C PRO A 844 75.89 9.07 22.37
N ALA A 845 75.54 9.15 21.03
CA ALA A 845 76.41 8.53 20.04
C ALA A 845 77.81 9.17 19.99
N ILE A 846 77.89 10.48 20.08
CA ILE A 846 79.21 11.20 20.11
C ILE A 846 79.93 10.97 21.45
N THR A 847 79.23 11.01 22.58
CA THR A 847 79.83 10.83 23.92
C THR A 847 80.27 9.39 24.12
N ALA A 848 79.56 8.40 23.60
CA ALA A 848 80.02 6.99 23.66
C ALA A 848 81.36 6.78 22.91
N HIS A 849 81.63 7.56 21.91
CA HIS A 849 82.90 7.50 21.16
C HIS A 849 83.98 8.36 21.81
N ALA A 850 83.69 9.29 22.68
CA ALA A 850 84.69 10.14 23.42
C ALA A 850 85.17 9.51 24.75
N THR A 851 84.54 8.44 25.26
CA THR A 851 84.91 7.75 26.48
C THR A 851 85.94 6.63 26.17
N PRO A 852 87.12 6.59 26.70
CA PRO A 852 88.06 5.48 26.47
C PRO A 852 87.59 4.21 27.19
N VAL A 853 87.03 3.30 26.47
CA VAL A 853 86.72 1.96 26.96
C VAL A 853 87.91 1.09 26.76
N LYS A 854 88.55 0.76 27.88
CA LYS A 854 89.58 -0.32 27.92
C LYS A 854 88.87 -1.66 27.77
N ASP A 855 89.23 -2.44 26.78
CA ASP A 855 89.04 -3.86 26.60
C ASP A 855 87.55 -4.24 26.05
N THR A 856 87.39 -4.14 24.76
CA THR A 856 86.67 -5.10 23.86
C THR A 856 86.52 -4.47 22.46
N PHE A 857 87.57 -4.14 21.79
CA PHE A 857 87.54 -3.55 20.46
C PHE A 857 88.23 -4.46 19.45
N THR A 858 87.52 -5.37 18.85
CA THR A 858 88.06 -6.02 17.65
C THR A 858 87.12 -6.09 16.45
N GLN A 859 85.83 -5.78 16.55
CA GLN A 859 84.95 -5.80 15.39
C GLN A 859 84.07 -4.55 15.17
N ALA A 860 83.70 -3.82 16.22
CA ALA A 860 82.87 -2.62 16.08
C ALA A 860 83.74 -1.37 15.67
N GLY A 861 85.01 -1.32 16.06
CA GLY A 861 85.92 -0.23 15.75
C GLY A 861 86.23 -0.09 14.23
N ALA A 862 86.25 -1.20 13.52
CA ALA A 862 86.56 -1.20 12.09
C ALA A 862 85.41 -0.60 11.29
N LEU A 863 84.14 -0.79 11.70
CA LEU A 863 82.99 -0.25 11.02
C LEU A 863 82.78 1.26 11.28
N VAL A 864 83.08 1.72 12.49
CA VAL A 864 83.05 3.12 12.88
C VAL A 864 84.15 3.89 12.26
N GLY A 865 85.38 3.37 12.21
CA GLY A 865 86.55 3.98 11.56
C GLY A 865 86.30 4.15 10.03
N ALA A 866 85.66 3.21 9.40
CA ALA A 866 85.27 3.28 7.97
C ALA A 866 84.21 4.32 7.72
N LEU A 867 83.23 4.48 8.63
CA LEU A 867 82.09 5.44 8.53
C LEU A 867 82.59 6.90 8.77
N PHE A 868 83.52 7.10 9.61
CA PHE A 868 84.01 8.45 10.00
C PHE A 868 85.36 8.83 9.40
N GLY A 869 85.96 8.02 8.57
CA GLY A 869 87.23 8.39 7.84
C GLY A 869 88.46 8.63 8.74
N ILE A 870 88.51 8.11 9.99
CA ILE A 870 89.55 8.30 10.96
C ILE A 870 90.70 7.32 10.66
N ARG A 871 91.78 7.81 10.18
CA ARG A 871 93.05 7.00 9.94
C ARG A 871 93.65 6.52 11.25
N LYS A 872 94.00 5.26 11.29
CA LYS A 872 94.65 4.49 12.38
C LYS A 872 95.95 5.05 12.83
N GLY A 873 96.07 6.36 13.10
CA GLY A 873 97.33 6.92 13.49
C GLY A 873 97.26 8.05 14.56
N ALA A 874 96.09 8.36 15.04
CA ALA A 874 95.85 9.49 15.94
C ALA A 874 95.37 9.11 17.35
N ILE A 875 95.57 7.83 17.77
CA ILE A 875 94.99 7.32 19.04
C ILE A 875 96.07 7.37 20.19
N ASP A 876 97.23 7.93 19.99
CA ASP A 876 98.40 7.76 20.95
C ASP A 876 98.81 9.00 21.76
N THR A 877 97.88 9.99 21.88
CA THR A 877 98.20 11.05 22.88
C THR A 877 96.89 11.55 23.47
N GLY A 878 96.74 11.44 24.74
CA GLY A 878 95.69 11.76 25.65
C GLY A 878 94.78 12.95 25.27
N MET A 879 93.50 12.76 25.44
CA MET A 879 92.42 13.72 25.28
C MET A 879 92.54 14.71 24.10
N ASN A 880 92.19 14.27 22.89
CA ASN A 880 92.03 15.25 21.83
C ASN A 880 90.81 16.13 22.19
N PRO A 881 90.96 17.47 22.27
CA PRO A 881 89.77 18.32 22.45
C PRO A 881 88.84 18.08 21.29
N LEU A 882 87.58 17.80 21.60
CA LEU A 882 86.49 17.67 20.59
C LEU A 882 86.64 18.81 19.56
N SER A 883 86.54 18.52 18.29
CA SER A 883 86.63 19.59 17.29
C SER A 883 85.55 20.63 17.58
N GLN A 884 85.77 21.87 17.20
CA GLN A 884 84.84 22.97 17.40
C GLN A 884 83.49 22.61 16.79
N ALA A 885 83.50 21.88 15.66
CA ALA A 885 82.29 21.39 15.01
C ALA A 885 81.60 20.31 15.86
N THR A 886 82.34 19.33 16.43
CA THR A 886 81.77 18.29 17.29
C THR A 886 81.17 18.91 18.55
N GLN A 887 81.86 19.85 19.19
CA GLN A 887 81.34 20.55 20.37
C GLN A 887 80.11 21.36 20.03
N ALA A 888 80.10 22.03 18.87
CA ALA A 888 78.96 22.82 18.43
C ALA A 888 77.69 21.92 18.15
N VAL A 889 77.94 20.75 17.56
CA VAL A 889 76.79 19.78 17.34
C VAL A 889 76.26 19.21 18.69
N LEU A 890 77.18 18.91 19.63
CA LEU A 890 76.77 18.48 20.97
C LEU A 890 75.99 19.56 21.71
N ASP A 891 76.54 20.79 21.73
CA ASP A 891 75.83 21.93 22.36
C ASP A 891 74.48 22.19 21.74
N PHE A 892 74.39 22.12 20.43
CA PHE A 892 73.11 22.22 19.73
C PHE A 892 72.16 21.11 20.15
N SER A 893 72.58 19.83 20.13
CA SER A 893 71.72 18.66 20.48
C SER A 893 71.28 18.72 21.95
N TYR A 894 72.06 19.28 22.87
CA TYR A 894 71.63 19.48 24.26
C TYR A 894 70.75 20.69 24.48
N GLN A 895 70.92 21.76 23.70
CA GLN A 895 70.17 23.02 23.86
C GLN A 895 68.85 23.01 23.09
N THR A 896 68.72 22.19 22.05
CA THR A 896 67.54 22.12 21.17
C THR A 896 66.94 20.71 21.11
N PRO A 897 66.63 20.09 22.26
CA PRO A 897 66.03 18.76 22.25
C PRO A 897 64.60 18.77 21.72
N GLU A 898 63.93 19.93 21.74
CA GLU A 898 62.62 20.20 21.30
C GLU A 898 62.49 21.62 20.74
N ILE A 899 61.68 21.81 19.69
CA ILE A 899 61.37 23.10 19.12
C ILE A 899 60.00 23.57 19.67
N ARG A 900 60.01 24.67 20.42
CA ARG A 900 58.81 25.35 20.90
C ARG A 900 58.46 26.41 19.91
N TYR A 901 57.32 26.14 19.15
CA TYR A 901 56.94 27.07 18.11
C TYR A 901 55.86 28.06 18.59
N ASP A 902 55.87 29.26 17.96
CA ASP A 902 54.88 30.31 18.14
C ASP A 902 53.79 30.21 17.07
N HIS A 903 54.18 29.79 15.87
CA HIS A 903 53.24 29.58 14.76
C HIS A 903 53.62 28.32 13.98
N CYS A 904 52.56 27.52 13.71
CA CYS A 904 52.67 26.37 12.84
C CYS A 904 51.51 26.43 11.85
N THR A 905 51.76 26.36 10.55
CA THR A 905 50.76 26.24 9.49
C THR A 905 51.16 25.07 8.60
N LEU A 906 50.11 24.34 8.17
CA LEU A 906 50.25 23.20 7.25
C LEU A 906 49.08 23.22 6.28
N THR A 907 49.40 23.13 5.01
CA THR A 907 48.40 22.95 3.96
C THR A 907 48.60 21.60 3.30
N ALA A 908 47.50 20.85 3.14
CA ALA A 908 47.54 19.52 2.53
C ALA A 908 46.40 19.35 1.56
N THR A 909 46.61 18.57 0.53
CA THR A 909 45.62 18.22 -0.47
C THR A 909 45.55 16.71 -0.68
N ARG A 910 44.41 16.21 -0.93
CA ARG A 910 44.17 14.79 -1.26
C ARG A 910 43.08 14.64 -2.33
N THR A 911 43.28 13.73 -3.25
CA THR A 911 42.29 13.38 -4.24
C THR A 911 41.79 11.97 -3.91
N ALA A 912 40.50 11.86 -3.63
CA ALA A 912 39.86 10.61 -3.23
C ALA A 912 40.63 9.88 -2.10
N ASP A 913 40.91 8.59 -2.30
CA ASP A 913 41.69 7.77 -1.38
C ASP A 913 43.18 7.73 -1.75
N GLY A 914 43.65 8.74 -2.42
CA GLY A 914 45.03 8.91 -2.75
C GLY A 914 45.91 9.36 -1.56
N PRO A 915 47.21 9.55 -1.78
CA PRO A 915 48.10 10.07 -0.76
C PRO A 915 47.76 11.51 -0.37
N LEU A 916 47.95 11.85 0.90
CA LEU A 916 47.77 13.21 1.41
C LEU A 916 49.08 13.99 1.11
N ARG A 917 49.00 14.91 0.17
CA ARG A 917 50.13 15.75 -0.21
C ARG A 917 50.17 16.98 0.67
N LEU A 918 51.25 17.16 1.41
CA LEU A 918 51.57 18.31 2.24
C LEU A 918 52.21 19.35 1.32
N THR A 919 51.44 20.34 0.87
CA THR A 919 51.91 21.33 -0.12
C THR A 919 52.73 22.44 0.53
N ALA A 920 52.45 22.75 1.78
CA ALA A 920 53.19 23.75 2.52
C ALA A 920 53.23 23.36 4.02
N ILE A 921 54.37 23.34 4.58
CA ILE A 921 54.64 23.23 6.02
C ILE A 921 55.44 24.47 6.42
N ALA A 922 54.97 25.22 7.41
CA ALA A 922 55.71 26.36 7.97
C ALA A 922 55.58 26.37 9.49
N ILE A 923 56.70 26.31 10.16
CA ILE A 923 56.81 26.32 11.62
C ILE A 923 57.77 27.40 12.00
N THR A 924 57.36 28.33 12.83
CA THR A 924 58.17 29.51 13.15
C THR A 924 58.30 29.66 14.65
N THR A 925 59.52 29.86 15.08
CA THR A 925 59.88 30.27 16.44
C THR A 925 60.73 31.54 16.35
N PRO A 926 61.05 32.23 17.43
CA PRO A 926 61.98 33.38 17.39
C PRO A 926 63.38 33.03 16.81
N ASN A 927 63.76 31.77 16.98
CA ASN A 927 65.10 31.34 16.59
C ASN A 927 65.17 30.27 15.49
N GLU A 928 64.09 29.54 15.28
CA GLU A 928 64.02 28.42 14.31
C GLU A 928 62.91 28.68 13.32
N HIS A 929 63.10 28.25 12.09
CA HIS A 929 62.10 28.21 11.05
C HIS A 929 62.19 26.90 10.29
N LEU A 930 61.10 26.17 10.26
CA LEU A 930 60.94 25.01 9.41
C LEU A 930 60.02 25.36 8.27
N SER A 931 60.39 25.04 7.06
CA SER A 931 59.47 25.04 5.91
C SER A 931 59.74 23.79 5.09
N GLY A 932 58.69 23.38 4.35
CA GLY A 932 58.82 22.16 3.55
C GLY A 932 57.53 21.68 2.93
N SER A 933 57.62 20.52 2.35
CA SER A 933 56.50 19.78 1.75
C SER A 933 56.69 18.27 1.91
N GLY A 934 55.73 17.50 1.52
CA GLY A 934 55.83 16.05 1.61
C GLY A 934 54.57 15.32 1.26
N GLU A 935 54.57 14.06 1.63
CA GLU A 935 53.43 13.19 1.35
C GLU A 935 53.22 12.18 2.48
N ILE A 936 51.97 11.97 2.84
CA ILE A 936 51.57 10.82 3.65
C ILE A 936 50.85 9.86 2.71
N GLY A 937 51.48 8.69 2.50
CA GLY A 937 50.91 7.66 1.62
C GLY A 937 49.55 7.14 2.08
N HIS A 938 48.91 6.42 1.24
CA HIS A 938 47.63 5.75 1.57
C HIS A 938 47.79 4.24 1.37
N LEU A 939 47.84 3.50 2.47
CA LEU A 939 47.77 2.04 2.47
C LEU A 939 46.41 1.65 3.03
N PRO A 940 45.58 0.98 2.22
CA PRO A 940 44.22 0.57 2.63
C PRO A 940 44.23 -0.21 3.96
N GLY A 941 43.31 0.10 4.87
CA GLY A 941 43.14 -0.57 6.16
C GLY A 941 44.12 -0.13 7.27
N ARG A 942 45.06 0.76 7.00
CA ARG A 942 45.93 1.33 8.03
C ARG A 942 45.44 2.69 8.51
N PRO A 943 45.44 2.99 9.80
CA PRO A 943 45.08 4.32 10.30
C PRO A 943 46.13 5.35 9.81
N LEU A 944 45.71 6.62 9.69
CA LEU A 944 46.53 7.72 9.20
C LEU A 944 47.93 7.78 9.89
N ARG A 945 47.98 7.51 11.17
CA ARG A 945 49.21 7.50 11.98
C ARG A 945 50.21 6.43 11.55
N ALA A 946 49.76 5.30 10.97
CA ALA A 946 50.59 4.19 10.52
C ALA A 946 50.88 4.21 9.01
N GLN A 947 50.44 5.27 8.31
CA GLN A 947 50.70 5.45 6.89
C GLN A 947 52.17 5.87 6.65
N PRO A 948 52.74 5.48 5.51
CA PRO A 948 54.09 5.90 5.16
C PRO A 948 54.18 7.41 5.00
N LEU A 949 55.22 8.00 5.58
CA LEU A 949 55.50 9.45 5.60
C LEU A 949 56.78 9.73 4.80
N SER A 950 56.76 10.76 4.01
CA SER A 950 57.94 11.32 3.31
C SER A 950 57.84 12.83 3.37
N LEU A 951 58.75 13.47 4.10
CA LEU A 951 58.80 14.92 4.25
C LEU A 951 60.16 15.43 3.83
N ASP A 952 60.18 16.52 3.05
CA ASP A 952 61.36 17.28 2.72
C ASP A 952 61.30 18.63 3.45
N LEU A 953 62.15 18.80 4.44
CA LEU A 953 62.17 19.97 5.33
C LEU A 953 63.40 20.82 5.12
N ILE A 954 63.19 22.12 5.05
CA ILE A 954 64.22 23.14 5.03
C ILE A 954 64.23 23.82 6.40
N LEU A 955 65.38 23.78 7.10
CA LEU A 955 65.53 24.35 8.43
C LEU A 955 66.28 25.62 8.34
N GLY A 956 65.82 26.66 9.02
CA GLY A 956 66.47 27.94 9.18
C GLY A 956 66.66 28.29 10.67
N PHE A 957 67.74 28.93 11.02
CA PHE A 957 68.07 29.21 12.39
C PHE A 957 68.58 30.65 12.58
N LYS A 958 68.31 31.23 13.75
CA LYS A 958 68.77 32.53 14.23
C LYS A 958 69.50 32.34 15.58
N GLY A 959 70.09 33.36 16.08
CA GLY A 959 70.69 33.44 17.41
C GLY A 959 71.81 32.38 17.64
N ARG A 960 71.81 31.78 18.83
CA ARG A 960 72.78 30.79 19.24
C ARG A 960 72.74 29.49 18.45
N SER A 961 71.54 28.99 18.11
CA SER A 961 71.39 27.79 17.27
C SER A 961 72.00 27.98 15.90
N ALA A 962 71.89 29.17 15.29
CA ALA A 962 72.54 29.50 14.03
C ALA A 962 74.03 29.56 14.16
N GLN A 963 74.61 30.17 15.25
CA GLN A 963 76.02 30.22 15.50
C GLN A 963 76.60 28.80 15.62
N LEU A 964 75.98 27.94 16.41
CA LEU A 964 76.40 26.56 16.61
C LEU A 964 76.45 25.76 15.30
N LEU A 965 75.38 25.81 14.53
CA LEU A 965 75.22 25.06 13.25
C LEU A 965 76.16 25.71 12.15
N THR A 966 76.44 27.01 12.20
CA THR A 966 77.41 27.64 11.31
C THR A 966 78.76 27.14 11.62
N THR A 967 79.18 27.06 12.92
CA THR A 967 80.44 26.51 13.37
C THR A 967 80.54 25.02 12.94
N ALA A 968 79.41 24.27 12.91
CA ALA A 968 79.40 22.91 12.39
C ALA A 968 79.41 22.82 10.85
N GLY A 969 79.45 23.94 10.15
CA GLY A 969 79.44 23.97 8.68
C GLY A 969 78.11 23.59 7.97
N LEU A 970 77.04 23.53 8.69
CA LEU A 970 75.74 23.03 8.21
C LEU A 970 74.87 24.12 7.55
N LEU A 971 75.05 25.40 7.87
CA LEU A 971 74.29 26.51 7.39
C LEU A 971 74.80 27.17 6.13
N SER A 972 73.98 27.70 5.31
CA SER A 972 74.34 28.60 4.22
C SER A 972 74.73 29.94 4.78
N THR A 973 75.59 30.66 4.07
CA THR A 973 75.96 32.03 4.38
C THR A 973 74.85 33.04 4.08
N GLU A 974 73.92 32.68 3.23
CA GLU A 974 72.76 33.50 2.87
C GLU A 974 71.59 33.27 3.84
N LYS A 975 70.99 34.37 4.23
CA LYS A 975 69.72 34.33 5.05
C LYS A 975 68.53 34.41 4.17
N ASN A 976 67.46 33.72 4.55
CA ASN A 976 66.19 33.83 3.88
C ASN A 976 65.55 35.22 4.14
N GLU A 977 64.45 35.53 3.45
CA GLU A 977 63.71 36.80 3.56
C GLU A 977 63.34 37.15 5.01
N GLN A 978 63.14 36.15 5.85
CA GLN A 978 62.78 36.29 7.27
C GLN A 978 64.02 36.43 8.18
N GLY A 979 65.25 36.38 7.62
CA GLY A 979 66.46 36.57 8.31
C GLY A 979 67.07 35.34 9.00
N TYR A 980 66.57 34.14 8.69
CA TYR A 980 67.14 32.87 9.19
C TYR A 980 68.26 32.41 8.26
N ALA A 981 69.31 31.88 8.83
CA ALA A 981 70.40 31.16 8.12
C ALA A 981 69.84 29.73 7.86
N VAL A 982 69.86 29.30 6.62
CA VAL A 982 69.20 28.07 6.16
C VAL A 982 70.14 26.92 6.04
N LEU A 983 69.79 25.69 6.34
CA LEU A 983 70.55 24.50 6.07
C LEU A 983 70.94 24.40 4.58
N ARG A 984 72.13 23.95 4.29
CA ARG A 984 72.62 23.78 2.91
C ARG A 984 71.89 22.73 2.10
N GLN A 985 71.29 21.77 2.79
CA GLN A 985 70.52 20.71 2.16
C GLN A 985 69.19 20.47 2.90
N PRO A 986 68.11 20.22 2.22
CA PRO A 986 66.87 19.82 2.85
C PRO A 986 67.02 18.50 3.60
N ILE A 987 66.28 18.30 4.67
CA ILE A 987 66.29 17.09 5.47
C ILE A 987 65.11 16.24 5.01
N HIS A 988 65.39 15.02 4.64
CA HIS A 988 64.35 14.05 4.36
C HIS A 988 63.96 13.29 5.63
N LEU A 989 62.66 13.31 6.00
CA LEU A 989 62.11 12.51 7.10
C LEU A 989 61.17 11.46 6.52
N GLY A 990 61.39 10.21 6.88
CA GLY A 990 60.63 9.05 6.45
C GLY A 990 59.81 8.41 7.58
N GLY A 991 59.44 7.16 7.37
CA GLY A 991 58.77 6.33 8.37
C GLY A 991 57.25 6.47 8.38
N SER A 992 56.63 6.76 9.53
CA SER A 992 55.21 7.04 9.70
C SER A 992 55.04 8.10 10.79
N LEU A 993 53.83 8.66 10.91
CA LEU A 993 53.51 9.62 11.98
C LEU A 993 53.66 9.00 13.39
N GLU A 994 53.50 7.69 13.55
CA GLU A 994 53.77 6.98 14.80
C GLU A 994 55.25 6.79 15.08
N LYS A 995 56.04 6.56 14.04
CA LYS A 995 57.49 6.29 14.13
C LYS A 995 58.21 7.03 12.99
N ILE A 996 58.51 8.28 13.27
CA ILE A 996 59.20 9.12 12.30
C ILE A 996 60.65 8.67 12.23
N ASP A 997 61.14 8.46 11.02
CA ASP A 997 62.52 8.17 10.74
C ASP A 997 63.27 9.46 10.49
N SER A 998 64.01 9.92 11.50
CA SER A 998 64.88 11.11 11.48
C SER A 998 66.38 10.75 11.27
N SER A 999 66.62 9.53 10.73
CA SER A 999 68.06 9.05 10.52
C SER A 999 68.83 10.00 9.64
N ALA A 1000 68.29 10.57 8.60
CA ALA A 1000 68.86 11.51 7.71
C ALA A 1000 69.41 12.79 8.47
N TRP A 1001 68.54 13.29 9.40
CA TRP A 1001 68.95 14.41 10.27
C TRP A 1001 70.07 14.02 11.22
N ARG A 1002 69.98 12.87 11.87
CA ARG A 1002 71.04 12.36 12.74
C ARG A 1002 72.32 12.19 11.98
N ASP A 1003 72.34 11.59 10.80
CA ASP A 1003 73.49 11.31 9.99
C ASP A 1003 74.12 12.62 9.50
N LEU A 1004 73.33 13.65 9.18
CA LEU A 1004 73.81 14.97 8.84
C LEU A 1004 74.62 15.61 10.01
N LEU A 1005 74.04 15.54 11.23
CA LEU A 1005 74.71 16.03 12.44
C LEU A 1005 75.93 15.22 12.77
N LEU A 1006 75.98 13.92 12.65
CA LEU A 1006 77.16 13.08 12.88
C LEU A 1006 78.27 13.34 11.85
N LYS A 1007 77.86 13.51 10.55
CA LYS A 1007 78.85 13.90 9.52
C LYS A 1007 79.47 15.28 9.82
N ALA A 1008 78.68 16.25 10.26
CA ALA A 1008 79.17 17.56 10.65
C ALA A 1008 80.10 17.49 11.87
N ALA A 1009 79.75 16.67 12.87
CA ALA A 1009 80.57 16.45 14.04
C ALA A 1009 81.92 15.77 13.67
N ALA A 1010 81.98 14.93 12.66
CA ALA A 1010 83.15 14.24 12.16
C ALA A 1010 84.00 15.07 11.17
N ALA A 1011 83.49 16.18 10.65
CA ALA A 1011 84.15 17.01 9.67
C ALA A 1011 85.37 17.68 10.30
N THR A 1012 86.54 17.35 9.81
CA THR A 1012 87.79 18.06 10.18
C THR A 1012 87.82 19.42 9.48
N PRO A 1013 88.13 20.54 10.18
CA PRO A 1013 88.14 21.86 9.52
C PRO A 1013 89.17 21.85 8.40
N ASP A 1014 88.79 22.24 7.21
CA ASP A 1014 89.66 22.47 6.10
C ASP A 1014 90.71 23.52 6.55
N ARG A 1015 91.97 23.08 6.67
CA ARG A 1015 93.05 24.01 6.89
C ARG A 1015 93.05 25.03 5.73
N PRO A 1016 92.97 26.33 6.01
CA PRO A 1016 93.07 27.27 4.94
C PRO A 1016 94.46 27.01 4.24
N LYS A 1017 94.42 26.74 2.96
CA LYS A 1017 95.58 26.70 2.13
C LYS A 1017 96.29 28.05 2.31
N LYS A 1018 97.44 28.08 3.00
CA LYS A 1018 98.31 29.16 2.97
C LYS A 1018 98.75 29.41 1.52
N GLY A 1019 98.24 30.50 0.95
CA GLY A 1019 98.70 30.96 -0.31
C GLY A 1019 100.15 31.27 -0.26
N GLY A 1020 100.93 30.60 -1.10
CA GLY A 1020 102.20 31.02 -1.48
C GLY A 1020 102.17 32.02 -2.58
#